data_15834d1c825109ba181958e15ad17246
#
_entry.id   15834d1c825109ba181958e15ad17246
#
_cell.length_a   1.000
_cell.length_b   1.000
_cell.length_c   1.000
_cell.angle_alpha   90.00
_cell.angle_beta   90.00
_cell.angle_gamma   90.00
#
_symmetry.space_group_name_H-M   'P 1'
#
loop_
_entity.id
_entity.type
_entity.pdbx_description
1 polymer ?
#
loop_
_entity_poly.entity_id
_entity_poly.type
_entity_poly.pdbx_seq_one_letter_code
_entity_poly.pdbx_strand_id
1 'polypeptide(L)'
;MTSEGASVSSIRTKVSTGYGRLDEALHGGFLSGSMVVLNAPAGDEAPILLRNFLKSEQPSLLICRNLSFAQVIVPDAAEGTACLICSDKPVSPAKGILPGKGIENLTDLNLQINEALGATHPKRLGLDILSDVLLRHKALQTRKWLNELLERLRGRGITTLAVLNPHMHTAEETQALEDVFDASIEIFERDVEGRQRKFFRIKWAHGVEMSQREFPLEGLVAEKRSVSKSELEKTRIAVLPFANMSPDTNDQYFADGITEEIISIVSGISGLSVISRTSVMSYKGTTKKLGEIGRELDVGSILEGSFRKAGNRIRITTQLIDVAGDKHLWAQNYDRNLDDIFAVQSEIAEKVAGELKIRLVESEKRLLEKKPTENTEAYTFFLRGRELFREETKDSLRQAISLFEKAIELDSEFARAYVGIAECHLALAESGQDSYGGSLSNAKAPLDRAINLDPDLPEAHSCLSGLLFDMDDMPGAEAEARKALELNPSLTEPYRCLFELAALRGNEGEMVKQIETAYRLDPLRPHYIWLVGEMYLFTGRHQEALEHWKKTEQLAPAEVYRGMTDYYLTKGDIEKAKEFHAKAEKLEPTRPWVMWVRGVIAAREGDRETALLMIKRIEDAKMGPISFNYLAYVYYALGDLDSFFELMYKVIETHALVPLFLMHSPLFAQARTDPRYSVLVRKVREHVGITK
;
A
#
# COMPACT_ATOMS: atom_id res chain seq x y z
N MET A 1 46.91 -56.79 -20.41
CA MET A 1 47.18 -55.65 -19.50
C MET A 1 46.26 -54.57 -19.92
N THR A 2 45.12 -54.48 -19.30
CA THR A 2 44.02 -53.57 -19.52
C THR A 2 44.15 -52.47 -18.50
N SER A 3 44.37 -51.24 -18.94
CA SER A 3 44.29 -50.05 -18.08
C SER A 3 42.90 -49.50 -18.10
N GLU A 4 42.18 -49.71 -17.01
CA GLU A 4 40.92 -49.05 -16.70
C GLU A 4 41.17 -47.56 -16.46
N GLY A 5 40.63 -46.75 -17.34
CA GLY A 5 40.51 -45.31 -17.13
C GLY A 5 39.25 -45.01 -16.28
N ALA A 6 39.40 -44.94 -14.96
CA ALA A 6 38.36 -44.48 -14.10
C ALA A 6 38.18 -42.95 -14.30
N SER A 7 37.05 -42.55 -14.88
CA SER A 7 36.63 -41.16 -14.90
C SER A 7 36.26 -40.76 -13.46
N VAL A 8 37.10 -39.93 -12.85
CA VAL A 8 36.78 -39.25 -11.59
C VAL A 8 35.61 -38.27 -11.86
N SER A 9 34.38 -38.70 -11.60
CA SER A 9 33.27 -37.78 -11.52
C SER A 9 33.53 -36.86 -10.32
N SER A 10 33.88 -35.59 -10.58
CA SER A 10 33.98 -34.57 -9.55
C SER A 10 32.64 -34.48 -8.84
N ILE A 11 32.60 -34.92 -7.57
CA ILE A 11 31.44 -34.79 -6.71
C ILE A 11 31.15 -33.29 -6.57
N ARG A 12 30.15 -32.77 -7.29
CA ARG A 12 29.74 -31.37 -7.15
C ARG A 12 29.21 -31.17 -5.74
N THR A 13 29.76 -30.20 -5.02
CA THR A 13 29.25 -29.83 -3.67
C THR A 13 27.89 -29.19 -3.77
N LYS A 14 27.05 -29.39 -2.76
CA LYS A 14 25.76 -28.73 -2.63
C LYS A 14 25.91 -27.36 -2.00
N VAL A 15 25.08 -26.41 -2.42
CA VAL A 15 25.06 -25.05 -1.93
C VAL A 15 23.63 -24.67 -1.52
N SER A 16 23.49 -24.03 -0.36
CA SER A 16 22.20 -23.65 0.18
C SER A 16 21.44 -22.73 -0.80
N THR A 17 20.14 -22.93 -0.89
CA THR A 17 19.21 -22.08 -1.65
C THR A 17 18.90 -20.78 -0.90
N GLY A 18 19.26 -20.68 0.37
CA GLY A 18 18.88 -19.60 1.27
C GLY A 18 17.47 -19.77 1.88
N TYR A 19 16.84 -20.92 1.65
CA TYR A 19 15.55 -21.28 2.25
C TYR A 19 15.58 -22.72 2.76
N GLY A 20 15.52 -22.90 4.09
CA GLY A 20 15.77 -24.18 4.75
C GLY A 20 14.88 -25.33 4.27
N ARG A 21 13.57 -25.09 4.04
CA ARG A 21 12.65 -26.14 3.52
C ARG A 21 13.00 -26.57 2.09
N LEU A 22 13.46 -25.64 1.25
CA LEU A 22 13.93 -25.97 -0.10
C LEU A 22 15.26 -26.73 -0.03
N ASP A 23 16.14 -26.36 0.88
CA ASP A 23 17.39 -27.09 1.13
C ASP A 23 17.11 -28.51 1.63
N GLU A 24 16.14 -28.69 2.55
CA GLU A 24 15.69 -30.03 3.01
C GLU A 24 15.13 -30.86 1.84
N ALA A 25 14.25 -30.28 1.03
CA ALA A 25 13.65 -30.95 -0.13
C ALA A 25 14.68 -31.39 -1.18
N LEU A 26 15.78 -30.63 -1.31
CA LEU A 26 16.90 -30.89 -2.21
C LEU A 26 18.08 -31.60 -1.53
N HIS A 27 17.91 -32.09 -0.30
CA HIS A 27 18.97 -32.76 0.50
C HIS A 27 20.26 -31.93 0.63
N GLY A 28 20.12 -30.64 0.91
CA GLY A 28 21.23 -29.70 1.15
C GLY A 28 21.38 -28.59 0.10
N GLY A 29 20.40 -28.42 -0.78
CA GLY A 29 20.35 -27.29 -1.72
C GLY A 29 20.74 -27.64 -3.17
N PHE A 30 21.12 -26.62 -3.96
CA PHE A 30 21.49 -26.77 -5.36
C PHE A 30 22.90 -27.38 -5.52
N LEU A 31 23.16 -27.96 -6.69
CA LEU A 31 24.55 -28.31 -7.04
C LEU A 31 25.36 -27.04 -7.38
N SER A 32 26.58 -26.95 -6.90
CA SER A 32 27.47 -25.82 -7.22
C SER A 32 27.65 -25.69 -8.73
N GLY A 33 27.52 -24.46 -9.24
CA GLY A 33 27.57 -24.14 -10.66
C GLY A 33 26.29 -24.51 -11.44
N SER A 34 25.20 -24.89 -10.78
CA SER A 34 23.91 -25.14 -11.47
C SER A 34 23.19 -23.84 -11.82
N MET A 35 22.41 -23.93 -12.91
CA MET A 35 21.53 -22.87 -13.41
C MET A 35 20.10 -23.22 -13.05
N VAL A 36 19.46 -22.40 -12.22
CA VAL A 36 18.12 -22.66 -11.70
C VAL A 36 17.18 -21.54 -12.14
N VAL A 37 15.98 -21.91 -12.62
CA VAL A 37 14.90 -20.95 -12.87
C VAL A 37 13.82 -21.07 -11.81
N LEU A 38 13.40 -19.94 -11.29
CA LEU A 38 12.29 -19.77 -10.39
C LEU A 38 11.12 -19.13 -11.17
N ASN A 39 10.10 -19.91 -11.42
CA ASN A 39 8.84 -19.42 -11.98
C ASN A 39 7.97 -18.89 -10.84
N ALA A 40 7.85 -17.58 -10.77
CA ALA A 40 7.10 -16.93 -9.72
C ALA A 40 6.19 -15.84 -10.30
N PRO A 41 4.90 -15.81 -9.93
CA PRO A 41 4.05 -14.66 -10.20
C PRO A 41 4.60 -13.41 -9.49
N ALA A 42 4.12 -12.23 -9.88
CA ALA A 42 4.48 -11.00 -9.19
C ALA A 42 4.08 -11.09 -7.70
N GLY A 43 5.04 -10.85 -6.80
CA GLY A 43 4.85 -10.96 -5.35
C GLY A 43 6.16 -10.79 -4.60
N ASP A 44 6.09 -10.81 -3.26
CA ASP A 44 7.26 -10.59 -2.39
C ASP A 44 8.17 -11.82 -2.26
N GLU A 45 7.72 -13.01 -2.68
CA GLU A 45 8.42 -14.27 -2.46
C GLU A 45 9.70 -14.42 -3.28
N ALA A 46 9.61 -14.12 -4.58
CA ALA A 46 10.76 -14.22 -5.47
C ALA A 46 11.89 -13.25 -5.07
N PRO A 47 11.63 -11.96 -4.76
CA PRO A 47 12.61 -11.05 -4.18
C PRO A 47 13.26 -11.58 -2.90
N ILE A 48 12.48 -12.12 -1.97
CA ILE A 48 13.01 -12.65 -0.70
C ILE A 48 13.92 -13.87 -0.94
N LEU A 49 13.48 -14.80 -1.78
CA LEU A 49 14.31 -15.96 -2.16
C LEU A 49 15.61 -15.55 -2.82
N LEU A 50 15.52 -14.63 -3.78
CA LEU A 50 16.70 -14.13 -4.50
C LEU A 50 17.70 -13.45 -3.54
N ARG A 51 17.20 -12.65 -2.62
CA ARG A 51 18.01 -12.02 -1.56
C ARG A 51 18.70 -13.06 -0.67
N ASN A 52 17.95 -14.05 -0.16
CA ASN A 52 18.50 -15.08 0.71
C ASN A 52 19.54 -15.93 -0.02
N PHE A 53 19.27 -16.28 -1.28
CA PHE A 53 20.19 -16.98 -2.14
C PHE A 53 21.50 -16.20 -2.33
N LEU A 54 21.46 -14.92 -2.64
CA LEU A 54 22.63 -14.06 -2.84
C LEU A 54 23.45 -13.87 -1.56
N LYS A 55 22.78 -13.80 -0.40
CA LYS A 55 23.46 -13.64 0.90
C LYS A 55 24.13 -14.89 1.42
N SER A 56 23.69 -16.06 1.00
CA SER A 56 24.20 -17.33 1.54
C SER A 56 25.65 -17.65 1.16
N GLU A 57 26.21 -16.99 0.14
CA GLU A 57 27.63 -17.10 -0.21
C GLU A 57 28.11 -15.87 -0.98
N GLN A 58 29.23 -15.30 -0.56
CA GLN A 58 29.83 -14.09 -1.13
C GLN A 58 31.18 -14.39 -1.84
N PRO A 59 31.60 -13.60 -2.83
CA PRO A 59 30.89 -12.47 -3.42
C PRO A 59 29.73 -12.89 -4.33
N SER A 60 28.72 -12.04 -4.47
CA SER A 60 27.56 -12.29 -5.31
C SER A 60 27.21 -11.10 -6.20
N LEU A 61 26.46 -11.36 -7.29
CA LEU A 61 26.03 -10.35 -8.26
C LEU A 61 24.53 -10.46 -8.51
N LEU A 62 23.80 -9.35 -8.40
CA LEU A 62 22.42 -9.20 -8.84
C LEU A 62 22.40 -8.46 -10.19
N ILE A 63 21.63 -8.95 -11.15
CA ILE A 63 21.33 -8.27 -12.40
C ILE A 63 19.82 -8.00 -12.45
N CYS A 64 19.41 -6.73 -12.49
CA CYS A 64 18.01 -6.32 -12.45
C CYS A 64 17.74 -5.04 -13.28
N ARG A 65 16.45 -4.68 -13.45
CA ARG A 65 16.02 -3.54 -14.26
C ARG A 65 16.07 -2.21 -13.54
N ASN A 66 15.81 -2.18 -12.23
CA ASN A 66 15.65 -0.92 -11.52
C ASN A 66 16.39 -0.89 -10.17
N LEU A 67 16.73 0.33 -9.78
CA LEU A 67 17.47 0.61 -8.55
C LEU A 67 16.64 0.28 -7.29
N SER A 68 15.34 0.57 -7.32
CA SER A 68 14.45 0.31 -6.16
C SER A 68 14.38 -1.18 -5.86
N PHE A 69 14.27 -2.03 -6.88
CA PHE A 69 14.33 -3.48 -6.72
C PHE A 69 15.69 -3.93 -6.17
N ALA A 70 16.80 -3.42 -6.72
CA ALA A 70 18.13 -3.71 -6.22
C ALA A 70 18.29 -3.35 -4.74
N GLN A 71 17.76 -2.23 -4.29
CA GLN A 71 17.78 -1.78 -2.89
C GLN A 71 16.96 -2.68 -1.95
N VAL A 72 15.83 -3.23 -2.42
CA VAL A 72 15.04 -4.21 -1.66
C VAL A 72 15.81 -5.52 -1.48
N ILE A 73 16.49 -5.99 -2.52
CA ILE A 73 17.26 -7.25 -2.48
C ILE A 73 18.57 -7.09 -1.72
N VAL A 74 19.27 -5.98 -1.91
CA VAL A 74 20.59 -5.70 -1.34
C VAL A 74 20.58 -4.31 -0.70
N PRO A 75 19.93 -4.12 0.45
CA PRO A 75 19.82 -2.82 1.10
C PRO A 75 21.19 -2.23 1.48
N ASP A 76 22.17 -3.08 1.78
CA ASP A 76 23.54 -2.67 2.08
C ASP A 76 24.51 -3.28 1.04
N ALA A 77 24.72 -2.58 -0.06
CA ALA A 77 25.74 -2.97 -1.07
C ALA A 77 27.19 -3.07 -0.51
N ALA A 78 27.35 -2.87 0.80
CA ALA A 78 28.62 -2.96 1.53
C ALA A 78 29.07 -4.38 1.89
N GLU A 79 28.19 -5.38 1.82
CA GLU A 79 28.43 -6.74 2.33
C GLU A 79 28.78 -7.78 1.24
N GLY A 80 29.46 -7.36 0.15
CA GLY A 80 29.98 -8.31 -0.85
C GLY A 80 29.01 -8.70 -1.96
N THR A 81 27.82 -8.12 -2.06
CA THR A 81 26.90 -8.24 -3.21
C THR A 81 26.97 -6.99 -4.08
N ALA A 82 27.26 -7.14 -5.37
CA ALA A 82 27.17 -6.07 -6.35
C ALA A 82 25.85 -6.15 -7.13
N CYS A 83 25.36 -5.01 -7.65
CA CYS A 83 24.17 -4.94 -8.47
C CYS A 83 24.46 -4.29 -9.81
N LEU A 84 24.24 -5.00 -10.92
CA LEU A 84 24.21 -4.43 -12.26
C LEU A 84 22.77 -4.02 -12.59
N ILE A 85 22.55 -2.72 -12.81
CA ILE A 85 21.22 -2.17 -13.10
C ILE A 85 21.11 -1.88 -14.60
N CYS A 86 20.35 -2.70 -15.31
CA CYS A 86 20.11 -2.60 -16.75
C CYS A 86 18.93 -1.66 -17.04
N SER A 87 19.13 -0.35 -16.90
CA SER A 87 18.09 0.69 -17.02
C SER A 87 18.30 1.58 -18.25
N ASP A 88 17.18 1.98 -18.88
CA ASP A 88 17.18 2.98 -19.96
C ASP A 88 17.35 4.40 -19.42
N LYS A 89 17.14 4.58 -18.11
CA LYS A 89 17.39 5.85 -17.41
C LYS A 89 18.81 5.84 -16.80
N PRO A 90 19.47 6.99 -16.74
CA PRO A 90 20.77 7.08 -16.09
C PRO A 90 20.71 6.65 -14.63
N VAL A 91 21.60 5.76 -14.21
CA VAL A 91 21.76 5.33 -12.82
C VAL A 91 23.09 5.89 -12.32
N SER A 92 23.07 6.63 -11.22
CA SER A 92 24.29 7.17 -10.62
C SER A 92 25.13 6.04 -10.01
N PRO A 93 26.45 6.01 -10.27
CA PRO A 93 27.34 5.04 -9.63
C PRO A 93 27.32 5.23 -8.10
N ALA A 94 27.16 4.12 -7.38
CA ALA A 94 27.27 4.08 -5.93
C ALA A 94 28.04 2.84 -5.50
N LYS A 95 28.45 2.75 -4.23
CA LYS A 95 29.18 1.59 -3.71
C LYS A 95 28.35 0.32 -3.94
N GLY A 96 28.90 -0.63 -4.71
CA GLY A 96 28.22 -1.89 -5.05
C GLY A 96 27.18 -1.78 -6.16
N ILE A 97 26.92 -0.59 -6.71
CA ILE A 97 26.03 -0.38 -7.85
C ILE A 97 26.83 -0.15 -9.12
N LEU A 98 26.60 -1.00 -10.10
CA LEU A 98 27.18 -0.92 -11.44
C LEU A 98 26.09 -0.38 -12.38
N PRO A 99 26.23 0.85 -12.89
CA PRO A 99 25.27 1.40 -13.84
C PRO A 99 25.41 0.66 -15.17
N GLY A 100 24.33 0.10 -15.66
CA GLY A 100 24.20 -0.52 -16.97
C GLY A 100 23.41 0.34 -17.93
N LYS A 101 23.38 -0.05 -19.20
CA LYS A 101 22.46 0.46 -20.21
C LYS A 101 21.22 -0.44 -20.24
N GLY A 102 20.17 -0.02 -20.94
CA GLY A 102 18.97 -0.81 -21.12
C GLY A 102 19.19 -2.17 -21.80
N ILE A 103 18.13 -2.95 -21.92
CA ILE A 103 18.14 -4.30 -22.51
C ILE A 103 17.81 -4.29 -24.01
N GLU A 104 17.86 -3.13 -24.67
CA GLU A 104 17.48 -2.95 -26.08
C GLU A 104 18.35 -3.74 -27.04
N ASN A 105 19.62 -3.93 -26.69
CA ASN A 105 20.59 -4.66 -27.51
C ASN A 105 21.22 -5.78 -26.67
N LEU A 106 21.00 -7.03 -27.05
CA LEU A 106 21.50 -8.22 -26.35
C LEU A 106 23.05 -8.32 -26.40
N THR A 107 23.71 -7.76 -27.42
CA THR A 107 25.18 -7.73 -27.50
C THR A 107 25.74 -6.77 -26.45
N ASP A 108 25.17 -5.58 -26.34
CA ASP A 108 25.58 -4.60 -25.33
C ASP A 108 25.28 -5.11 -23.90
N LEU A 109 24.14 -5.76 -23.71
CA LEU A 109 23.79 -6.41 -22.45
C LEU A 109 24.81 -7.48 -22.06
N ASN A 110 25.24 -8.31 -23.02
CA ASN A 110 26.29 -9.31 -22.80
C ASN A 110 27.65 -8.68 -22.41
N LEU A 111 28.03 -7.56 -23.03
CA LEU A 111 29.23 -6.85 -22.66
C LEU A 111 29.19 -6.35 -21.22
N GLN A 112 28.09 -5.69 -20.85
CA GLN A 112 27.89 -5.17 -19.49
C GLN A 112 27.91 -6.29 -18.43
N ILE A 113 27.24 -7.41 -18.71
CA ILE A 113 27.27 -8.58 -17.82
C ILE A 113 28.71 -9.12 -17.69
N ASN A 114 29.48 -9.22 -18.78
CA ASN A 114 30.85 -9.70 -18.73
C ASN A 114 31.77 -8.76 -17.95
N GLU A 115 31.62 -7.45 -18.09
CA GLU A 115 32.35 -6.46 -17.31
C GLU A 115 32.02 -6.58 -15.82
N ALA A 116 30.76 -6.70 -15.47
CA ALA A 116 30.32 -6.91 -14.10
C ALA A 116 30.86 -8.21 -13.49
N LEU A 117 30.82 -9.32 -14.25
CA LEU A 117 31.38 -10.61 -13.84
C LEU A 117 32.91 -10.55 -13.64
N GLY A 118 33.61 -9.76 -14.48
CA GLY A 118 35.03 -9.52 -14.36
C GLY A 118 35.41 -8.66 -13.16
N ALA A 119 34.61 -7.69 -12.83
CA ALA A 119 34.82 -6.78 -11.69
C ALA A 119 34.51 -7.40 -10.34
N THR A 120 33.50 -8.31 -10.28
CA THR A 120 32.96 -8.82 -9.00
C THR A 120 33.39 -10.25 -8.67
N HIS A 121 33.78 -11.05 -9.67
CA HIS A 121 34.10 -12.47 -9.52
C HIS A 121 33.09 -13.23 -8.64
N PRO A 122 31.78 -13.18 -8.95
CA PRO A 122 30.76 -13.70 -8.05
C PRO A 122 30.77 -15.22 -8.01
N LYS A 123 30.47 -15.80 -6.86
CA LYS A 123 30.16 -17.23 -6.70
C LYS A 123 28.68 -17.51 -6.98
N ARG A 124 27.82 -16.50 -6.75
CA ARG A 124 26.38 -16.58 -6.97
C ARG A 124 25.89 -15.42 -7.82
N LEU A 125 24.93 -15.71 -8.67
CA LEU A 125 24.29 -14.72 -9.54
C LEU A 125 22.78 -14.80 -9.43
N GLY A 126 22.15 -13.67 -9.14
CA GLY A 126 20.72 -13.46 -9.27
C GLY A 126 20.41 -12.78 -10.59
N LEU A 127 19.46 -13.31 -11.36
CA LEU A 127 19.08 -12.77 -12.67
C LEU A 127 17.59 -12.45 -12.68
N ASP A 128 17.23 -11.17 -12.54
CA ASP A 128 15.86 -10.68 -12.53
C ASP A 128 15.58 -9.71 -13.68
N ILE A 129 15.87 -10.16 -14.89
CA ILE A 129 15.62 -9.44 -16.14
C ILE A 129 15.03 -10.35 -17.22
N LEU A 130 14.77 -11.64 -16.93
CA LEU A 130 14.38 -12.60 -17.97
C LEU A 130 13.03 -12.25 -18.61
N SER A 131 12.04 -11.89 -17.80
CA SER A 131 10.72 -11.50 -18.30
C SER A 131 10.81 -10.27 -19.19
N ASP A 132 11.58 -9.26 -18.80
CA ASP A 132 11.77 -8.03 -19.59
C ASP A 132 12.50 -8.31 -20.92
N VAL A 133 13.55 -9.14 -20.88
CA VAL A 133 14.28 -9.54 -22.10
C VAL A 133 13.37 -10.33 -23.05
N LEU A 134 12.56 -11.25 -22.50
CA LEU A 134 11.63 -12.06 -23.29
C LEU A 134 10.55 -11.21 -23.97
N LEU A 135 9.97 -10.24 -23.24
CA LEU A 135 9.01 -9.28 -23.79
C LEU A 135 9.61 -8.44 -24.92
N ARG A 136 10.90 -8.08 -24.81
CA ARG A 136 11.58 -7.22 -25.79
C ARG A 136 12.06 -7.95 -27.04
N HIS A 137 12.60 -9.17 -26.90
CA HIS A 137 13.38 -9.84 -27.95
C HIS A 137 12.73 -11.12 -28.51
N LYS A 138 11.53 -11.49 -28.06
CA LYS A 138 10.84 -12.75 -28.41
C LYS A 138 11.61 -14.01 -27.95
N ALA A 139 10.90 -15.14 -27.89
CA ALA A 139 11.39 -16.39 -27.28
C ALA A 139 12.68 -16.93 -27.92
N LEU A 140 12.78 -16.99 -29.25
CA LEU A 140 13.92 -17.60 -29.94
C LEU A 140 15.23 -16.82 -29.69
N GLN A 141 15.19 -15.50 -29.79
CA GLN A 141 16.36 -14.64 -29.58
C GLN A 141 16.79 -14.65 -28.10
N THR A 142 15.82 -14.57 -27.19
CA THR A 142 16.05 -14.64 -25.75
C THR A 142 16.64 -15.99 -25.35
N ARG A 143 16.14 -17.11 -25.88
CA ARG A 143 16.67 -18.45 -25.64
C ARG A 143 18.12 -18.59 -26.10
N LYS A 144 18.45 -18.08 -27.30
CA LYS A 144 19.81 -18.11 -27.84
C LYS A 144 20.77 -17.32 -26.95
N TRP A 145 20.41 -16.10 -26.62
CA TRP A 145 21.18 -15.24 -25.71
C TRP A 145 21.37 -15.88 -24.33
N LEU A 146 20.28 -16.44 -23.77
CA LEU A 146 20.30 -17.06 -22.45
C LEU A 146 21.21 -18.30 -22.43
N ASN A 147 21.14 -19.16 -23.42
CA ASN A 147 22.03 -20.31 -23.55
C ASN A 147 23.51 -19.89 -23.53
N GLU A 148 23.87 -18.90 -24.33
CA GLU A 148 25.25 -18.39 -24.38
C GLU A 148 25.70 -17.81 -23.03
N LEU A 149 24.80 -17.14 -22.31
CA LEU A 149 25.04 -16.60 -20.97
C LEU A 149 25.24 -17.74 -19.95
N LEU A 150 24.29 -18.69 -19.88
CA LEU A 150 24.33 -19.79 -18.92
C LEU A 150 25.56 -20.71 -19.13
N GLU A 151 25.95 -20.96 -20.36
CA GLU A 151 27.17 -21.72 -20.66
C GLU A 151 28.44 -21.05 -20.09
N ARG A 152 28.53 -19.73 -20.23
CA ARG A 152 29.64 -18.96 -19.66
C ARG A 152 29.66 -18.98 -18.14
N LEU A 153 28.46 -18.90 -17.50
CA LEU A 153 28.34 -18.96 -16.06
C LEU A 153 28.70 -20.35 -15.52
N ARG A 154 28.29 -21.43 -16.21
CA ARG A 154 28.72 -22.82 -15.91
C ARG A 154 30.22 -22.98 -16.00
N GLY A 155 30.83 -22.46 -17.05
CA GLY A 155 32.30 -22.52 -17.24
C GLY A 155 33.08 -21.79 -16.14
N ARG A 156 32.47 -20.84 -15.45
CA ARG A 156 33.03 -20.13 -14.30
C ARG A 156 32.63 -20.73 -12.94
N GLY A 157 31.82 -21.77 -12.90
CA GLY A 157 31.36 -22.40 -11.67
C GLY A 157 30.37 -21.54 -10.85
N ILE A 158 29.71 -20.53 -11.47
CA ILE A 158 28.80 -19.60 -10.80
C ILE A 158 27.44 -20.26 -10.67
N THR A 159 26.93 -20.44 -9.45
CA THR A 159 25.55 -20.90 -9.22
C THR A 159 24.58 -19.75 -9.48
N THR A 160 23.58 -19.98 -10.33
CA THR A 160 22.67 -18.93 -10.79
C THR A 160 21.23 -19.23 -10.42
N LEU A 161 20.51 -18.24 -9.86
CA LEU A 161 19.07 -18.25 -9.67
C LEU A 161 18.46 -17.15 -10.55
N ALA A 162 17.72 -17.57 -11.58
CA ALA A 162 17.00 -16.67 -12.47
C ALA A 162 15.52 -16.64 -12.13
N VAL A 163 14.89 -15.46 -12.20
CA VAL A 163 13.45 -15.29 -11.96
C VAL A 163 12.73 -15.08 -13.29
N LEU A 164 11.63 -15.80 -13.49
CA LEU A 164 10.73 -15.65 -14.62
C LEU A 164 9.31 -15.53 -14.11
N ASN A 165 8.57 -14.50 -14.56
CA ASN A 165 7.16 -14.36 -14.24
C ASN A 165 6.30 -15.02 -15.32
N PRO A 166 5.71 -16.20 -15.06
CA PRO A 166 4.96 -16.93 -16.07
C PRO A 166 3.67 -16.23 -16.51
N HIS A 167 3.12 -15.30 -15.71
CA HIS A 167 1.91 -14.56 -16.04
C HIS A 167 2.13 -13.46 -17.10
N MET A 168 3.38 -13.14 -17.42
CA MET A 168 3.74 -12.14 -18.44
C MET A 168 3.94 -12.74 -19.84
N HIS A 169 3.89 -14.08 -19.99
CA HIS A 169 4.29 -14.80 -21.18
C HIS A 169 3.34 -15.96 -21.48
N THR A 170 3.35 -16.44 -22.70
CA THR A 170 2.64 -17.68 -23.04
C THR A 170 3.31 -18.90 -22.42
N ALA A 171 2.55 -19.98 -22.24
CA ALA A 171 3.11 -21.23 -21.73
C ALA A 171 4.26 -21.77 -22.60
N GLU A 172 4.16 -21.61 -23.93
CA GLU A 172 5.17 -22.03 -24.90
C GLU A 172 6.47 -21.21 -24.76
N GLU A 173 6.35 -19.89 -24.57
CA GLU A 173 7.50 -19.01 -24.35
C GLU A 173 8.18 -19.31 -23.01
N THR A 174 7.42 -19.54 -21.97
CA THR A 174 7.93 -19.92 -20.65
C THR A 174 8.69 -21.24 -20.73
N GLN A 175 8.07 -22.27 -21.30
CA GLN A 175 8.70 -23.58 -21.47
C GLN A 175 9.96 -23.52 -22.32
N ALA A 176 9.99 -22.73 -23.37
CA ALA A 176 11.15 -22.57 -24.25
C ALA A 176 12.38 -22.01 -23.51
N LEU A 177 12.18 -21.19 -22.48
CA LEU A 177 13.26 -20.69 -21.62
C LEU A 177 13.60 -21.65 -20.49
N GLU A 178 12.60 -22.29 -19.86
CA GLU A 178 12.85 -23.24 -18.78
C GLU A 178 13.78 -24.38 -19.18
N ASP A 179 13.67 -24.91 -20.41
CA ASP A 179 14.42 -26.07 -20.90
C ASP A 179 15.94 -25.87 -20.94
N VAL A 180 16.44 -24.64 -20.80
CA VAL A 180 17.90 -24.35 -20.80
C VAL A 180 18.52 -24.41 -19.40
N PHE A 181 17.71 -24.54 -18.36
CA PHE A 181 18.14 -24.59 -16.97
C PHE A 181 18.36 -26.03 -16.46
N ASP A 182 19.18 -26.16 -15.43
CA ASP A 182 19.46 -27.45 -14.77
C ASP A 182 18.35 -27.85 -13.78
N ALA A 183 17.61 -26.86 -13.27
CA ALA A 183 16.47 -27.05 -12.40
C ALA A 183 15.39 -25.97 -12.65
N SER A 184 14.12 -26.37 -12.48
CA SER A 184 12.98 -25.46 -12.51
C SER A 184 12.14 -25.65 -11.26
N ILE A 185 11.87 -24.51 -10.62
CA ILE A 185 11.05 -24.40 -9.41
C ILE A 185 9.90 -23.44 -9.72
N GLU A 186 8.72 -23.75 -9.26
CA GLU A 186 7.52 -22.96 -9.44
C GLU A 186 6.94 -22.55 -8.09
N ILE A 187 6.55 -21.28 -7.96
CA ILE A 187 5.67 -20.82 -6.89
C ILE A 187 4.27 -20.75 -7.48
N PHE A 188 3.32 -21.44 -6.86
CA PHE A 188 1.93 -21.45 -7.31
C PHE A 188 0.97 -21.41 -6.12
N GLU A 189 -0.26 -21.00 -6.41
CA GLU A 189 -1.34 -20.98 -5.42
C GLU A 189 -2.24 -22.20 -5.58
N ARG A 190 -2.69 -22.76 -4.45
CA ARG A 190 -3.64 -23.85 -4.40
C ARG A 190 -4.68 -23.57 -3.33
N ASP A 191 -5.93 -23.86 -3.65
CA ASP A 191 -6.98 -23.88 -2.64
C ASP A 191 -6.78 -25.09 -1.72
N VAL A 192 -6.65 -24.81 -0.43
CA VAL A 192 -6.60 -25.81 0.63
C VAL A 192 -7.66 -25.44 1.64
N GLU A 193 -8.73 -26.24 1.70
CA GLU A 193 -9.87 -26.04 2.60
C GLU A 193 -10.52 -24.65 2.46
N GLY A 194 -10.68 -24.17 1.21
CA GLY A 194 -11.28 -22.85 0.92
C GLY A 194 -10.32 -21.68 1.11
N ARG A 195 -9.01 -21.92 1.24
CA ARG A 195 -7.98 -20.89 1.36
C ARG A 195 -6.93 -21.03 0.27
N GLN A 196 -6.64 -19.93 -0.41
CA GLN A 196 -5.50 -19.87 -1.33
C GLN A 196 -4.21 -19.90 -0.50
N ARG A 197 -3.42 -20.95 -0.66
CA ARG A 197 -2.10 -21.09 -0.05
C ARG A 197 -1.05 -21.19 -1.13
N LYS A 198 0.11 -20.59 -0.89
CA LYS A 198 1.25 -20.67 -1.79
C LYS A 198 2.09 -21.90 -1.50
N PHE A 199 2.55 -22.50 -2.57
CA PHE A 199 3.37 -23.71 -2.55
C PHE A 199 4.58 -23.54 -3.45
N PHE A 200 5.66 -24.26 -3.09
CA PHE A 200 6.70 -24.60 -4.03
C PHE A 200 6.39 -25.90 -4.74
N ARG A 201 6.73 -25.95 -6.02
CA ARG A 201 6.83 -27.17 -6.80
C ARG A 201 8.19 -27.22 -7.46
N ILE A 202 8.97 -28.29 -7.22
CA ILE A 202 10.18 -28.58 -7.96
C ILE A 202 9.76 -29.35 -9.21
N LYS A 203 9.75 -28.71 -10.36
CA LYS A 203 9.39 -29.33 -11.64
C LYS A 203 10.43 -30.40 -12.01
N TRP A 204 11.70 -30.02 -11.98
CA TRP A 204 12.85 -30.93 -12.11
C TRP A 204 14.11 -30.30 -11.49
N ALA A 205 15.08 -31.16 -11.16
CA ALA A 205 16.43 -30.77 -10.77
C ALA A 205 17.39 -31.88 -11.18
N HIS A 206 18.15 -31.68 -12.23
CA HIS A 206 19.05 -32.69 -12.78
C HIS A 206 20.21 -32.99 -11.82
N GLY A 207 20.42 -34.29 -11.56
CA GLY A 207 21.49 -34.77 -10.69
C GLY A 207 21.27 -34.52 -9.19
N VAL A 208 20.06 -34.14 -8.77
CA VAL A 208 19.68 -33.94 -7.36
C VAL A 208 18.56 -34.91 -6.98
N GLU A 209 18.78 -35.69 -5.92
CA GLU A 209 17.69 -36.44 -5.29
C GLU A 209 16.79 -35.48 -4.52
N MET A 210 15.49 -35.73 -4.59
CA MET A 210 14.45 -34.91 -3.96
C MET A 210 13.65 -35.74 -2.98
N SER A 211 13.52 -35.25 -1.75
CA SER A 211 12.69 -35.88 -0.72
C SER A 211 11.21 -35.56 -0.92
N GLN A 212 10.91 -34.38 -1.43
CA GLN A 212 9.56 -33.88 -1.65
C GLN A 212 9.52 -32.93 -2.86
N ARG A 213 8.50 -33.10 -3.72
CA ARG A 213 8.35 -32.24 -4.92
C ARG A 213 7.49 -31.02 -4.68
N GLU A 214 6.52 -31.09 -3.78
CA GLU A 214 5.63 -29.98 -3.46
C GLU A 214 5.56 -29.80 -1.94
N PHE A 215 5.63 -28.56 -1.48
CA PHE A 215 5.51 -28.20 -0.06
C PHE A 215 5.01 -26.78 0.11
N PRO A 216 4.31 -26.47 1.23
CA PRO A 216 3.78 -25.14 1.49
C PRO A 216 4.92 -24.12 1.63
N LEU A 217 4.69 -22.93 1.06
CA LEU A 217 5.56 -21.79 1.21
C LEU A 217 5.26 -21.08 2.55
N GLU A 218 5.58 -21.74 3.67
CA GLU A 218 5.40 -21.18 5.00
C GLU A 218 6.72 -20.67 5.55
N GLY A 219 6.68 -19.51 6.23
CA GLY A 219 7.86 -18.95 6.90
C GLY A 219 8.77 -18.11 6.02
N LEU A 220 8.66 -18.14 4.68
CA LEU A 220 9.51 -17.32 3.82
C LEU A 220 9.20 -15.83 4.00
N VAL A 221 7.93 -15.47 4.17
CA VAL A 221 7.48 -14.10 4.46
C VAL A 221 7.58 -13.79 5.94
N ALA A 222 7.49 -14.82 6.83
CA ALA A 222 7.70 -14.65 8.27
C ALA A 222 9.17 -14.39 8.63
N GLU A 223 10.13 -14.79 7.82
CA GLU A 223 11.49 -14.26 7.82
C GLU A 223 11.60 -12.89 7.08
N LYS A 224 10.56 -12.07 7.06
CA LYS A 224 10.85 -10.65 7.21
C LYS A 224 11.73 -10.61 8.45
N ARG A 225 13.06 -10.49 8.23
CA ARG A 225 13.96 -10.06 9.28
C ARG A 225 13.14 -9.10 10.13
N SER A 226 13.09 -9.35 11.39
CA SER A 226 13.14 -8.26 12.31
C SER A 226 14.39 -7.46 11.90
N VAL A 227 14.33 -6.58 10.91
CA VAL A 227 15.00 -5.29 11.02
C VAL A 227 14.72 -4.96 12.44
N SER A 228 15.76 -4.88 13.25
CA SER A 228 15.58 -4.91 14.69
C SER A 228 14.38 -4.01 14.95
N LYS A 229 13.39 -4.46 15.68
CA LYS A 229 12.13 -3.73 15.90
C LYS A 229 12.42 -2.25 16.14
N SER A 230 13.61 -1.93 16.65
CA SER A 230 14.18 -0.60 16.86
C SER A 230 14.56 0.19 15.58
N GLU A 231 14.90 -0.44 14.42
CA GLU A 231 15.32 0.33 13.22
C GLU A 231 14.13 0.67 12.31
N LEU A 232 13.17 -0.24 12.14
CA LEU A 232 11.88 0.08 11.49
C LEU A 232 11.10 1.11 12.30
N GLU A 233 11.14 1.02 13.63
CA GLU A 233 10.52 2.00 14.52
C GLU A 233 11.12 3.40 14.34
N LYS A 234 12.43 3.53 14.13
CA LYS A 234 13.09 4.85 13.98
C LYS A 234 12.72 5.59 12.70
N THR A 235 12.54 4.89 11.60
CA THR A 235 12.13 5.49 10.32
C THR A 235 10.61 5.68 10.22
N ARG A 236 9.86 5.19 11.20
CA ARG A 236 8.45 5.47 11.35
C ARG A 236 8.27 6.66 12.30
N ILE A 237 7.76 7.77 11.75
CA ILE A 237 7.73 9.06 12.39
C ILE A 237 6.31 9.63 12.52
N ALA A 238 6.00 10.25 13.65
CA ALA A 238 4.85 11.11 13.83
C ALA A 238 5.28 12.57 13.97
N VAL A 239 4.65 13.45 13.21
CA VAL A 239 4.78 14.91 13.36
C VAL A 239 3.58 15.39 14.16
N LEU A 240 3.79 15.71 15.43
CA LEU A 240 2.71 16.16 16.32
C LEU A 240 2.25 17.58 15.98
N PRO A 241 0.99 17.93 16.31
CA PRO A 241 0.48 19.27 16.10
C PRO A 241 1.34 20.32 16.80
N PHE A 242 1.82 21.31 16.04
CA PHE A 242 2.63 22.40 16.59
C PHE A 242 1.77 23.30 17.47
N ALA A 243 2.28 23.60 18.67
CA ALA A 243 1.59 24.47 19.60
C ALA A 243 1.60 25.92 19.10
N ASN A 244 0.44 26.58 19.05
CA ASN A 244 0.37 28.00 18.74
C ASN A 244 0.76 28.82 19.99
N MET A 245 1.87 29.55 19.88
CA MET A 245 2.41 30.46 20.90
C MET A 245 2.28 31.93 20.47
N SER A 246 1.49 32.21 19.43
CA SER A 246 1.23 33.58 18.98
C SER A 246 0.38 34.34 19.98
N PRO A 247 0.52 35.69 20.06
CA PRO A 247 -0.38 36.52 20.88
C PRO A 247 -1.83 36.45 20.40
N ASP A 248 -2.06 36.25 19.08
CA ASP A 248 -3.36 36.08 18.48
C ASP A 248 -3.72 34.60 18.41
N THR A 249 -4.78 34.20 19.07
CA THR A 249 -5.32 32.82 19.05
C THR A 249 -5.84 32.46 17.66
N ASN A 250 -6.23 33.44 16.86
CA ASN A 250 -6.67 33.22 15.47
C ASN A 250 -5.56 32.71 14.56
N ASP A 251 -4.27 32.82 14.94
CA ASP A 251 -3.16 32.23 14.19
C ASP A 251 -3.06 30.69 14.34
N GLN A 252 -4.06 30.03 14.96
CA GLN A 252 -4.06 28.56 15.11
C GLN A 252 -4.02 27.84 13.77
N TYR A 253 -4.71 28.35 12.75
CA TYR A 253 -4.69 27.77 11.41
C TYR A 253 -3.29 27.72 10.78
N PHE A 254 -2.41 28.68 11.15
CA PHE A 254 -1.01 28.64 10.70
C PHE A 254 -0.24 27.49 11.37
N ALA A 255 -0.39 27.29 12.68
CA ALA A 255 0.28 26.20 13.39
C ALA A 255 -0.16 24.83 12.85
N ASP A 256 -1.47 24.67 12.62
CA ASP A 256 -2.06 23.45 12.03
C ASP A 256 -1.59 23.26 10.58
N GLY A 257 -1.55 24.35 9.79
CA GLY A 257 -1.09 24.32 8.41
C GLY A 257 0.39 23.96 8.30
N ILE A 258 1.25 24.55 9.14
CA ILE A 258 2.69 24.20 9.17
C ILE A 258 2.88 22.73 9.54
N THR A 259 2.11 22.21 10.49
CA THR A 259 2.13 20.78 10.84
C THR A 259 1.80 19.92 9.62
N GLU A 260 0.74 20.25 8.89
CA GLU A 260 0.30 19.54 7.69
C GLU A 260 1.34 19.59 6.57
N GLU A 261 1.93 20.78 6.34
CA GLU A 261 2.99 20.95 5.35
C GLU A 261 4.24 20.12 5.68
N ILE A 262 4.67 20.12 6.93
CA ILE A 262 5.81 19.30 7.36
C ILE A 262 5.48 17.81 7.19
N ILE A 263 4.27 17.38 7.53
CA ILE A 263 3.82 15.99 7.27
C ILE A 263 3.91 15.68 5.78
N SER A 264 3.35 16.53 4.91
CA SER A 264 3.36 16.33 3.45
C SER A 264 4.79 16.23 2.91
N ILE A 265 5.66 17.17 3.28
CA ILE A 265 7.05 17.21 2.81
C ILE A 265 7.85 15.98 3.30
N VAL A 266 7.76 15.66 4.60
CA VAL A 266 8.48 14.52 5.18
C VAL A 266 7.96 13.19 4.65
N SER A 267 6.67 13.10 4.32
CA SER A 267 6.06 11.89 3.76
C SER A 267 6.47 11.60 2.32
N GLY A 268 6.97 12.60 1.58
CA GLY A 268 7.58 12.41 0.27
C GLY A 268 9.02 11.86 0.29
N ILE A 269 9.62 11.71 1.47
CA ILE A 269 10.98 11.16 1.62
C ILE A 269 10.92 9.64 1.64
N SER A 270 11.54 9.00 0.64
CA SER A 270 11.62 7.53 0.60
C SER A 270 12.42 6.98 1.78
N GLY A 271 11.92 5.90 2.35
CA GLY A 271 12.49 5.30 3.56
C GLY A 271 11.91 5.82 4.87
N LEU A 272 11.07 6.87 4.85
CA LEU A 272 10.23 7.25 5.98
C LEU A 272 8.81 6.67 5.84
N SER A 273 8.23 6.29 6.97
CA SER A 273 6.82 5.97 7.11
C SER A 273 6.19 7.01 8.04
N VAL A 274 5.47 7.95 7.46
CA VAL A 274 4.95 9.12 8.20
C VAL A 274 3.50 8.86 8.59
N ILE A 275 3.20 9.05 9.87
CA ILE A 275 1.82 8.93 10.37
C ILE A 275 0.98 10.06 9.81
N SER A 276 -0.23 9.71 9.37
CA SER A 276 -1.17 10.65 8.78
C SER A 276 -1.52 11.80 9.73
N ARG A 277 -1.88 12.92 9.11
CA ARG A 277 -2.36 14.07 9.86
C ARG A 277 -3.58 13.73 10.74
N THR A 278 -4.51 12.90 10.24
CA THR A 278 -5.74 12.52 10.97
C THR A 278 -5.40 11.92 12.34
N SER A 279 -4.48 10.96 12.38
CA SER A 279 -4.05 10.33 13.62
C SER A 279 -3.31 11.29 14.54
N VAL A 280 -2.36 12.09 14.05
CA VAL A 280 -1.57 12.97 14.94
C VAL A 280 -2.38 14.13 15.51
N MET A 281 -3.38 14.64 14.79
CA MET A 281 -4.23 15.73 15.29
C MET A 281 -5.10 15.34 16.49
N SER A 282 -5.31 14.05 16.73
CA SER A 282 -5.97 13.55 17.96
C SER A 282 -5.17 13.87 19.23
N TYR A 283 -3.89 14.22 19.09
CA TYR A 283 -3.03 14.62 20.20
C TYR A 283 -2.91 16.13 20.38
N LYS A 284 -3.69 16.93 19.64
CA LYS A 284 -3.69 18.39 19.82
C LYS A 284 -4.10 18.78 21.22
N GLY A 285 -3.20 19.52 21.94
CA GLY A 285 -3.44 19.91 23.32
C GLY A 285 -3.40 18.77 24.34
N THR A 286 -2.90 17.60 23.96
CA THR A 286 -2.78 16.44 24.88
C THR A 286 -1.77 16.68 25.98
N THR A 287 -2.01 16.06 27.15
CA THR A 287 -1.06 15.97 28.26
C THR A 287 -0.33 14.63 28.34
N LYS A 288 -0.59 13.73 27.36
CA LYS A 288 0.07 12.41 27.29
C LYS A 288 1.58 12.57 27.09
N LYS A 289 2.35 11.66 27.68
CA LYS A 289 3.79 11.62 27.47
C LYS A 289 4.12 11.12 26.06
N LEU A 290 5.23 11.60 25.49
CA LEU A 290 5.65 11.21 24.12
C LEU A 290 5.85 9.70 23.98
N GLY A 291 6.35 9.02 25.03
CA GLY A 291 6.48 7.58 25.04
C GLY A 291 5.14 6.81 25.01
N GLU A 292 4.03 7.41 25.46
CA GLU A 292 2.68 6.86 25.34
C GLU A 292 2.16 7.06 23.91
N ILE A 293 2.30 8.27 23.39
CA ILE A 293 1.93 8.61 22.01
C ILE A 293 2.68 7.72 21.02
N GLY A 294 4.00 7.57 21.21
CA GLY A 294 4.82 6.73 20.34
C GLY A 294 4.38 5.25 20.33
N ARG A 295 3.93 4.73 21.47
CA ARG A 295 3.37 3.36 21.54
C ARG A 295 1.98 3.25 20.91
N GLU A 296 1.13 4.25 21.09
CA GLU A 296 -0.22 4.27 20.49
C GLU A 296 -0.15 4.36 18.96
N LEU A 297 0.80 5.15 18.43
CA LEU A 297 1.04 5.32 16.98
C LEU A 297 2.01 4.27 16.42
N ASP A 298 2.64 3.46 17.28
CA ASP A 298 3.68 2.50 16.89
C ASP A 298 4.81 3.16 16.09
N VAL A 299 5.36 4.28 16.59
CA VAL A 299 6.45 5.05 15.95
C VAL A 299 7.70 5.07 16.81
N GLY A 300 8.87 5.05 16.16
CA GLY A 300 10.15 5.16 16.86
C GLY A 300 10.65 6.59 16.99
N SER A 301 10.12 7.51 16.19
CA SER A 301 10.50 8.92 16.21
C SER A 301 9.29 9.84 16.28
N ILE A 302 9.42 10.94 17.02
CA ILE A 302 8.40 12.00 17.09
C ILE A 302 9.06 13.33 16.81
N LEU A 303 8.49 14.09 15.86
CA LEU A 303 8.79 15.51 15.65
C LEU A 303 7.68 16.32 16.34
N GLU A 304 8.06 17.19 17.27
CA GLU A 304 7.15 18.14 17.89
C GLU A 304 7.68 19.55 17.77
N GLY A 305 6.82 20.53 18.01
CA GLY A 305 7.25 21.93 17.94
C GLY A 305 6.22 22.95 18.37
N SER A 306 6.60 24.21 18.22
CA SER A 306 5.72 25.35 18.42
C SER A 306 5.91 26.39 17.35
N PHE A 307 4.84 27.13 17.09
CA PHE A 307 4.78 28.24 16.15
C PHE A 307 4.38 29.53 16.87
N ARG A 308 5.06 30.60 16.57
CA ARG A 308 4.72 31.95 17.05
C ARG A 308 4.85 32.95 15.92
N LYS A 309 3.80 33.74 15.70
CA LYS A 309 3.77 34.84 14.73
C LYS A 309 3.62 36.17 15.44
N ALA A 310 4.33 37.19 14.99
CA ALA A 310 4.23 38.56 15.44
C ALA A 310 4.43 39.53 14.24
N GLY A 311 3.33 39.96 13.67
CA GLY A 311 3.34 40.70 12.38
C GLY A 311 3.88 39.83 11.26
N ASN A 312 4.93 40.26 10.57
CA ASN A 312 5.59 39.51 9.50
C ASN A 312 6.74 38.60 9.99
N ARG A 313 6.96 38.49 11.29
CA ARG A 313 7.99 37.63 11.88
C ARG A 313 7.38 36.34 12.43
N ILE A 314 8.06 35.25 12.12
CA ILE A 314 7.72 33.93 12.64
C ILE A 314 8.88 33.33 13.43
N ARG A 315 8.55 32.61 14.49
CA ARG A 315 9.48 31.73 15.19
C ARG A 315 8.89 30.33 15.20
N ILE A 316 9.65 29.36 14.67
CA ILE A 316 9.33 27.94 14.72
C ILE A 316 10.38 27.26 15.57
N THR A 317 9.94 26.57 16.61
CA THR A 317 10.80 25.70 17.43
C THR A 317 10.46 24.28 17.11
N THR A 318 11.45 23.45 16.82
CA THR A 318 11.27 22.03 16.50
C THR A 318 12.23 21.16 17.29
N GLN A 319 11.78 19.94 17.61
CA GLN A 319 12.64 18.92 18.18
C GLN A 319 12.22 17.53 17.69
N LEU A 320 13.23 16.72 17.35
CA LEU A 320 13.08 15.32 16.96
C LEU A 320 13.52 14.45 18.13
N ILE A 321 12.68 13.49 18.50
CA ILE A 321 12.83 12.68 19.70
C ILE A 321 12.79 11.20 19.34
N ASP A 322 13.77 10.44 19.82
CA ASP A 322 13.77 8.97 19.82
C ASP A 322 12.85 8.49 20.96
N VAL A 323 11.72 7.87 20.60
CA VAL A 323 10.69 7.44 21.54
C VAL A 323 11.20 6.36 22.49
N ALA A 324 12.01 5.41 21.99
CA ALA A 324 12.50 4.29 22.78
C ALA A 324 13.50 4.72 23.87
N GLY A 325 14.32 5.74 23.57
CA GLY A 325 15.34 6.24 24.45
C GLY A 325 14.94 7.49 25.25
N ASP A 326 13.76 8.06 24.97
CA ASP A 326 13.35 9.39 25.50
C ASP A 326 14.47 10.44 25.31
N LYS A 327 15.09 10.40 24.11
CA LYS A 327 16.29 11.16 23.79
C LYS A 327 16.02 12.14 22.66
N HIS A 328 16.37 13.41 22.92
CA HIS A 328 16.39 14.40 21.83
C HIS A 328 17.51 14.05 20.84
N LEU A 329 17.13 13.77 19.58
CA LEU A 329 18.06 13.58 18.48
C LEU A 329 18.53 14.93 17.96
N TRP A 330 17.61 15.88 17.90
CA TRP A 330 17.86 17.22 17.39
C TRP A 330 16.82 18.21 17.91
N ALA A 331 17.22 19.47 18.10
CA ALA A 331 16.35 20.60 18.41
C ALA A 331 16.89 21.89 17.78
N GLN A 332 16.01 22.71 17.21
CA GLN A 332 16.38 23.96 16.55
C GLN A 332 15.28 25.00 16.60
N ASN A 333 15.69 26.30 16.64
CA ASN A 333 14.81 27.44 16.53
C ASN A 333 15.06 28.15 15.19
N TYR A 334 13.99 28.50 14.49
CA TYR A 334 14.00 29.26 13.27
C TYR A 334 13.32 30.60 13.48
N ASP A 335 14.08 31.69 13.42
CA ASP A 335 13.58 33.06 13.44
C ASP A 335 13.68 33.62 12.02
N ARG A 336 12.55 33.82 11.35
CA ARG A 336 12.48 34.21 9.92
C ARG A 336 11.33 35.20 9.68
N ASN A 337 11.26 35.74 8.46
CA ASN A 337 10.06 36.39 7.97
C ASN A 337 9.03 35.36 7.49
N LEU A 338 7.76 35.73 7.44
CA LEU A 338 6.69 34.84 6.98
C LEU A 338 6.92 34.37 5.53
N ASP A 339 7.50 35.22 4.69
CA ASP A 339 7.82 34.89 3.29
C ASP A 339 8.87 33.75 3.18
N ASP A 340 9.65 33.50 4.23
CA ASP A 340 10.66 32.43 4.29
C ASP A 340 10.07 31.09 4.80
N ILE A 341 8.74 30.99 4.99
CA ILE A 341 8.11 29.84 5.66
C ILE A 341 8.42 28.51 4.96
N PHE A 342 8.40 28.50 3.63
CA PHE A 342 8.67 27.29 2.83
C PHE A 342 10.14 26.84 2.98
N ALA A 343 11.08 27.78 3.01
CA ALA A 343 12.49 27.45 3.25
C ALA A 343 12.69 26.79 4.63
N VAL A 344 11.99 27.28 5.66
CA VAL A 344 12.05 26.66 7.01
C VAL A 344 11.48 25.23 7.00
N GLN A 345 10.38 25.01 6.29
CA GLN A 345 9.77 23.68 6.18
C GLN A 345 10.73 22.68 5.50
N SER A 346 11.38 23.10 4.41
CA SER A 346 12.40 22.31 3.72
C SER A 346 13.61 22.00 4.61
N GLU A 347 14.14 23.03 5.32
CA GLU A 347 15.24 22.87 6.27
C GLU A 347 14.89 21.84 7.37
N ILE A 348 13.65 21.87 7.89
CA ILE A 348 13.17 20.90 8.89
C ILE A 348 13.17 19.48 8.32
N ALA A 349 12.62 19.29 7.12
CA ALA A 349 12.55 17.97 6.47
C ALA A 349 13.94 17.38 6.17
N GLU A 350 14.88 18.20 5.70
CA GLU A 350 16.26 17.79 5.48
C GLU A 350 16.95 17.38 6.79
N LYS A 351 16.70 18.11 7.89
CA LYS A 351 17.24 17.79 9.20
C LYS A 351 16.68 16.48 9.74
N VAL A 352 15.36 16.26 9.60
CA VAL A 352 14.72 15.00 9.99
C VAL A 352 15.35 13.83 9.23
N ALA A 353 15.50 13.93 7.89
CA ALA A 353 16.13 12.90 7.09
C ALA A 353 17.59 12.65 7.55
N GLY A 354 18.36 13.70 7.77
CA GLY A 354 19.76 13.60 8.19
C GLY A 354 19.93 12.91 9.56
N GLU A 355 19.12 13.29 10.55
CA GLU A 355 19.17 12.71 11.90
C GLU A 355 18.72 11.23 11.91
N LEU A 356 17.78 10.87 11.04
CA LEU A 356 17.32 9.50 10.86
C LEU A 356 18.21 8.71 9.88
N LYS A 357 19.33 9.31 9.42
CA LYS A 357 20.33 8.71 8.51
C LYS A 357 19.75 8.25 7.18
N ILE A 358 18.76 8.96 6.68
CA ILE A 358 18.16 8.74 5.37
C ILE A 358 18.89 9.62 4.36
N ARG A 359 19.32 9.01 3.27
CA ARG A 359 19.97 9.72 2.17
C ARG A 359 18.92 10.18 1.16
N LEU A 360 18.72 11.48 1.07
CA LEU A 360 17.87 12.09 0.06
C LEU A 360 18.44 11.89 -1.34
N VAL A 361 17.60 11.42 -2.26
CA VAL A 361 17.94 11.38 -3.69
C VAL A 361 17.69 12.73 -4.33
N GLU A 362 18.25 12.98 -5.53
CA GLU A 362 18.22 14.30 -6.17
C GLU A 362 16.80 14.78 -6.51
N SER A 363 15.89 13.85 -6.85
CA SER A 363 14.47 14.16 -7.06
C SER A 363 13.78 14.64 -5.79
N GLU A 364 14.07 14.01 -4.65
CA GLU A 364 13.50 14.42 -3.35
C GLU A 364 13.99 15.79 -2.93
N LYS A 365 15.28 16.09 -3.12
CA LYS A 365 15.82 17.43 -2.83
C LYS A 365 15.11 18.52 -3.64
N ARG A 366 14.87 18.28 -4.94
CA ARG A 366 14.10 19.21 -5.79
C ARG A 366 12.68 19.39 -5.30
N LEU A 367 12.02 18.32 -4.83
CA LEU A 367 10.68 18.43 -4.23
C LEU A 367 10.70 19.22 -2.93
N LEU A 368 11.73 19.05 -2.09
CA LEU A 368 11.89 19.84 -0.87
C LEU A 368 12.10 21.34 -1.16
N GLU A 369 12.80 21.70 -2.22
CA GLU A 369 13.06 23.09 -2.63
C GLU A 369 11.85 23.75 -3.32
N LYS A 370 10.86 22.97 -3.74
CA LYS A 370 9.70 23.47 -4.48
C LYS A 370 8.73 24.20 -3.56
N LYS A 371 8.51 25.48 -3.84
CA LYS A 371 7.48 26.24 -3.16
C LYS A 371 6.11 25.98 -3.78
N PRO A 372 5.06 25.78 -2.99
CA PRO A 372 3.70 25.60 -3.51
C PRO A 372 3.13 26.88 -4.14
N THR A 373 3.57 28.06 -3.69
CA THR A 373 3.24 29.40 -4.22
C THR A 373 4.29 30.41 -3.79
N GLU A 374 4.51 31.45 -4.59
CA GLU A 374 5.34 32.62 -4.19
C GLU A 374 4.50 33.69 -3.48
N ASN A 375 3.18 33.57 -3.43
CA ASN A 375 2.27 34.53 -2.85
C ASN A 375 1.82 34.12 -1.44
N THR A 376 2.36 34.77 -0.41
CA THR A 376 2.08 34.51 0.99
C THR A 376 0.61 34.73 1.38
N GLU A 377 -0.08 35.70 0.70
CA GLU A 377 -1.49 35.94 0.92
C GLU A 377 -2.35 34.82 0.33
N ALA A 378 -2.02 34.34 -0.88
CA ALA A 378 -2.64 33.15 -1.46
C ALA A 378 -2.48 31.93 -0.55
N TYR A 379 -1.29 31.74 -0.01
CA TYR A 379 -1.03 30.68 0.96
C TYR A 379 -1.89 30.82 2.23
N THR A 380 -2.08 32.04 2.72
CA THR A 380 -2.94 32.31 3.88
C THR A 380 -4.40 31.93 3.61
N PHE A 381 -4.95 32.27 2.44
CA PHE A 381 -6.30 31.83 2.05
C PHE A 381 -6.41 30.33 1.91
N PHE A 382 -5.39 29.69 1.33
CA PHE A 382 -5.32 28.22 1.24
C PHE A 382 -5.39 27.56 2.62
N LEU A 383 -4.57 27.99 3.59
CA LEU A 383 -4.58 27.42 4.93
C LEU A 383 -5.92 27.57 5.65
N ARG A 384 -6.59 28.73 5.49
CA ARG A 384 -7.94 28.93 6.02
C ARG A 384 -8.97 28.04 5.33
N GLY A 385 -8.85 27.86 4.01
CA GLY A 385 -9.68 26.90 3.27
C GLY A 385 -9.51 25.48 3.79
N ARG A 386 -8.25 25.05 4.06
CA ARG A 386 -7.94 23.76 4.68
C ARG A 386 -8.54 23.60 6.08
N GLU A 387 -8.60 24.67 6.87
CA GLU A 387 -9.25 24.64 8.19
C GLU A 387 -10.76 24.40 8.08
N LEU A 388 -11.46 25.15 7.20
CA LEU A 388 -12.90 24.98 6.99
C LEU A 388 -13.26 23.64 6.34
N PHE A 389 -12.42 23.14 5.44
CA PHE A 389 -12.60 21.80 4.84
C PHE A 389 -12.77 20.70 5.89
N ARG A 390 -12.04 20.80 7.02
CA ARG A 390 -12.05 19.80 8.11
C ARG A 390 -13.32 19.75 8.94
N GLU A 391 -14.16 20.78 8.86
CA GLU A 391 -15.45 20.78 9.57
C GLU A 391 -16.49 19.90 8.87
N GLU A 392 -16.26 19.55 7.59
CA GLU A 392 -17.06 18.64 6.76
C GLU A 392 -18.57 18.97 6.73
N THR A 393 -18.95 20.20 7.10
CA THR A 393 -20.32 20.68 6.93
C THR A 393 -20.51 21.29 5.54
N LYS A 394 -21.75 21.26 5.03
CA LYS A 394 -22.06 21.87 3.72
C LYS A 394 -21.63 23.32 3.62
N ASP A 395 -21.86 24.09 4.69
CA ASP A 395 -21.55 25.51 4.72
C ASP A 395 -20.04 25.75 4.81
N SER A 396 -19.30 24.96 5.64
CA SER A 396 -17.87 25.08 5.75
C SER A 396 -17.15 24.66 4.46
N LEU A 397 -17.61 23.58 3.79
CA LEU A 397 -17.06 23.14 2.51
C LEU A 397 -17.23 24.20 1.40
N ARG A 398 -18.41 24.87 1.33
CA ARG A 398 -18.63 25.96 0.37
C ARG A 398 -17.79 27.20 0.68
N GLN A 399 -17.63 27.53 1.95
CA GLN A 399 -16.72 28.61 2.35
C GLN A 399 -15.26 28.25 2.05
N ALA A 400 -14.86 27.00 2.24
CA ALA A 400 -13.52 26.52 1.87
C ALA A 400 -13.27 26.69 0.36
N ILE A 401 -14.22 26.30 -0.50
CA ILE A 401 -14.15 26.53 -1.95
C ILE A 401 -13.89 28.02 -2.24
N SER A 402 -14.68 28.93 -1.63
CA SER A 402 -14.50 30.39 -1.86
C SER A 402 -13.11 30.88 -1.41
N LEU A 403 -12.52 30.30 -0.37
CA LEU A 403 -11.16 30.66 0.06
C LEU A 403 -10.09 30.12 -0.88
N PHE A 404 -10.25 28.90 -1.41
CA PHE A 404 -9.37 28.35 -2.42
C PHE A 404 -9.46 29.14 -3.74
N GLU A 405 -10.65 29.59 -4.15
CA GLU A 405 -10.83 30.49 -5.30
C GLU A 405 -10.08 31.80 -5.11
N LYS A 406 -10.13 32.42 -3.93
CA LYS A 406 -9.35 33.61 -3.61
C LYS A 406 -7.85 33.37 -3.67
N ALA A 407 -7.39 32.18 -3.22
CA ALA A 407 -5.98 31.82 -3.34
C ALA A 407 -5.57 31.74 -4.83
N ILE A 408 -6.44 31.18 -5.69
CA ILE A 408 -6.21 31.08 -7.14
C ILE A 408 -6.29 32.47 -7.83
N GLU A 409 -7.16 33.34 -7.38
CA GLU A 409 -7.20 34.75 -7.89
C GLU A 409 -5.88 35.49 -7.64
N LEU A 410 -5.22 35.23 -6.52
CA LEU A 410 -3.93 35.81 -6.15
C LEU A 410 -2.74 35.09 -6.80
N ASP A 411 -2.86 33.81 -7.05
CA ASP A 411 -1.87 32.98 -7.72
C ASP A 411 -2.54 31.87 -8.53
N SER A 412 -2.71 32.07 -9.83
CA SER A 412 -3.36 31.12 -10.73
C SER A 412 -2.55 29.85 -11.01
N GLU A 413 -1.29 29.78 -10.55
CA GLU A 413 -0.42 28.62 -10.67
C GLU A 413 -0.37 27.80 -9.37
N PHE A 414 -1.12 28.19 -8.35
CA PHE A 414 -1.16 27.47 -7.07
C PHE A 414 -1.94 26.14 -7.18
N ALA A 415 -1.28 25.09 -7.68
CA ALA A 415 -1.87 23.78 -7.97
C ALA A 415 -2.65 23.17 -6.78
N ARG A 416 -2.12 23.29 -5.55
CA ARG A 416 -2.77 22.73 -4.35
C ARG A 416 -4.11 23.36 -4.01
N ALA A 417 -4.34 24.63 -4.39
CA ALA A 417 -5.64 25.27 -4.18
C ALA A 417 -6.72 24.64 -5.08
N TYR A 418 -6.36 24.25 -6.31
CA TYR A 418 -7.28 23.50 -7.18
C TYR A 418 -7.60 22.11 -6.63
N VAL A 419 -6.63 21.41 -6.05
CA VAL A 419 -6.88 20.13 -5.34
C VAL A 419 -7.87 20.35 -4.19
N GLY A 420 -7.70 21.41 -3.39
CA GLY A 420 -8.61 21.74 -2.29
C GLY A 420 -10.06 21.96 -2.75
N ILE A 421 -10.28 22.60 -3.90
CA ILE A 421 -11.63 22.74 -4.49
C ILE A 421 -12.22 21.36 -4.84
N ALA A 422 -11.41 20.51 -5.47
CA ALA A 422 -11.86 19.17 -5.85
C ALA A 422 -12.21 18.30 -4.64
N GLU A 423 -11.37 18.32 -3.60
CA GLU A 423 -11.64 17.60 -2.33
C GLU A 423 -12.94 18.07 -1.68
N CYS A 424 -13.24 19.38 -1.69
CA CYS A 424 -14.51 19.91 -1.20
C CYS A 424 -15.72 19.36 -1.99
N HIS A 425 -15.61 19.27 -3.31
CA HIS A 425 -16.68 18.73 -4.14
C HIS A 425 -16.89 17.24 -3.89
N LEU A 426 -15.82 16.46 -3.73
CA LEU A 426 -15.91 15.05 -3.38
C LEU A 426 -16.55 14.83 -2.01
N ALA A 427 -16.15 15.61 -1.00
CA ALA A 427 -16.77 15.56 0.32
C ALA A 427 -18.27 15.92 0.30
N LEU A 428 -18.69 16.88 -0.54
CA LEU A 428 -20.09 17.22 -0.74
C LEU A 428 -20.88 16.07 -1.41
N ALA A 429 -20.23 15.32 -2.33
CA ALA A 429 -20.82 14.14 -2.95
C ALA A 429 -21.02 13.01 -1.93
N GLU A 430 -19.97 12.63 -1.21
CA GLU A 430 -19.97 11.54 -0.23
C GLU A 430 -20.97 11.74 0.90
N SER A 431 -21.09 12.98 1.38
CA SER A 431 -22.05 13.32 2.44
C SER A 431 -23.50 13.42 1.98
N GLY A 432 -23.78 13.27 0.67
CA GLY A 432 -25.13 13.43 0.10
C GLY A 432 -25.69 14.85 0.20
N GLN A 433 -24.84 15.84 0.47
CA GLN A 433 -25.23 17.24 0.67
C GLN A 433 -25.49 17.98 -0.65
N ASP A 434 -24.93 17.49 -1.75
CA ASP A 434 -25.18 17.95 -3.11
C ASP A 434 -25.46 16.74 -4.05
N SER A 435 -25.84 17.03 -5.31
CA SER A 435 -26.03 15.98 -6.31
C SER A 435 -24.71 15.23 -6.56
N TYR A 436 -24.70 13.92 -6.35
CA TYR A 436 -23.51 13.08 -6.47
C TYR A 436 -22.77 13.30 -7.81
N GLY A 437 -23.45 13.04 -8.93
CA GLY A 437 -22.84 13.20 -10.26
C GLY A 437 -22.46 14.64 -10.60
N GLY A 438 -23.19 15.64 -10.06
CA GLY A 438 -22.84 17.05 -10.23
C GLY A 438 -21.54 17.42 -9.50
N SER A 439 -21.39 16.92 -8.27
CA SER A 439 -20.18 17.16 -7.47
C SER A 439 -18.95 16.47 -8.07
N LEU A 440 -19.08 15.24 -8.56
CA LEU A 440 -17.98 14.55 -9.27
C LEU A 440 -17.55 15.33 -10.52
N SER A 441 -18.50 15.83 -11.31
CA SER A 441 -18.21 16.63 -12.50
C SER A 441 -17.51 17.94 -12.14
N ASN A 442 -17.87 18.59 -11.01
CA ASN A 442 -17.24 19.80 -10.54
C ASN A 442 -15.82 19.58 -9.98
N ALA A 443 -15.49 18.38 -9.51
CA ALA A 443 -14.16 18.03 -9.03
C ALA A 443 -13.15 17.82 -10.18
N LYS A 444 -13.60 17.37 -11.36
CA LYS A 444 -12.72 16.94 -12.46
C LYS A 444 -11.87 18.08 -13.03
N ALA A 445 -12.47 19.20 -13.39
CA ALA A 445 -11.76 20.31 -14.04
C ALA A 445 -10.68 20.94 -13.12
N PRO A 446 -10.91 21.20 -11.83
CA PRO A 446 -9.86 21.61 -10.90
C PRO A 446 -8.70 20.61 -10.82
N LEU A 447 -8.98 19.29 -10.76
CA LEU A 447 -7.91 18.29 -10.70
C LEU A 447 -7.09 18.26 -11.98
N ASP A 448 -7.72 18.31 -13.15
CA ASP A 448 -7.01 18.39 -14.43
C ASP A 448 -6.11 19.63 -14.46
N ARG A 449 -6.59 20.76 -13.93
CA ARG A 449 -5.79 21.98 -13.84
C ARG A 449 -4.61 21.81 -12.88
N ALA A 450 -4.81 21.22 -11.71
CA ALA A 450 -3.76 20.95 -10.72
C ALA A 450 -2.64 20.09 -11.32
N ILE A 451 -2.97 19.00 -11.99
CA ILE A 451 -2.01 18.09 -12.62
C ILE A 451 -1.28 18.75 -13.78
N ASN A 452 -1.96 19.59 -14.57
CA ASN A 452 -1.31 20.35 -15.65
C ASN A 452 -0.30 21.37 -15.10
N LEU A 453 -0.55 21.98 -13.94
CA LEU A 453 0.37 22.91 -13.27
C LEU A 453 1.51 22.18 -12.58
N ASP A 454 1.23 21.07 -11.94
CA ASP A 454 2.18 20.25 -11.19
C ASP A 454 1.94 18.75 -11.43
N PRO A 455 2.57 18.15 -12.46
CA PRO A 455 2.41 16.73 -12.78
C PRO A 455 2.98 15.76 -11.74
N ASP A 456 3.75 16.28 -10.78
CA ASP A 456 4.35 15.50 -9.69
C ASP A 456 3.71 15.81 -8.31
N LEU A 457 2.51 16.40 -8.29
CA LEU A 457 1.75 16.68 -7.06
C LEU A 457 1.01 15.42 -6.60
N PRO A 458 1.48 14.73 -5.55
CA PRO A 458 0.93 13.43 -5.16
C PRO A 458 -0.53 13.51 -4.68
N GLU A 459 -0.92 14.61 -4.03
CA GLU A 459 -2.29 14.84 -3.57
C GLU A 459 -3.28 14.96 -4.74
N ALA A 460 -2.85 15.54 -5.88
CA ALA A 460 -3.70 15.62 -7.07
C ALA A 460 -3.97 14.23 -7.68
N HIS A 461 -2.94 13.41 -7.81
CA HIS A 461 -3.08 12.01 -8.28
C HIS A 461 -3.90 11.17 -7.30
N SER A 462 -3.69 11.35 -6.00
CA SER A 462 -4.49 10.68 -4.96
C SER A 462 -5.97 11.03 -5.07
N CYS A 463 -6.30 12.31 -5.18
CA CYS A 463 -7.67 12.78 -5.32
C CYS A 463 -8.30 12.34 -6.64
N LEU A 464 -7.54 12.38 -7.75
CA LEU A 464 -7.99 11.92 -9.06
C LEU A 464 -8.26 10.41 -9.05
N SER A 465 -7.47 9.61 -8.33
CA SER A 465 -7.71 8.17 -8.23
C SER A 465 -9.06 7.84 -7.61
N GLY A 466 -9.46 8.55 -6.54
CA GLY A 466 -10.78 8.41 -5.94
C GLY A 466 -11.90 8.87 -6.88
N LEU A 467 -11.73 10.02 -7.52
CA LEU A 467 -12.71 10.53 -8.48
C LEU A 467 -12.94 9.55 -9.65
N LEU A 468 -11.86 9.03 -10.25
CA LEU A 468 -11.97 8.08 -11.37
C LEU A 468 -12.63 6.76 -10.94
N PHE A 469 -12.35 6.32 -9.71
CA PHE A 469 -13.02 5.17 -9.13
C PHE A 469 -14.53 5.40 -9.02
N ASP A 470 -14.95 6.56 -8.49
CA ASP A 470 -16.36 6.95 -8.39
C ASP A 470 -17.04 7.20 -9.75
N MET A 471 -16.26 7.43 -10.81
CA MET A 471 -16.70 7.55 -12.19
C MET A 471 -16.62 6.25 -12.99
N ASP A 472 -16.35 5.11 -12.33
CA ASP A 472 -16.19 3.76 -12.92
C ASP A 472 -15.00 3.61 -13.90
N ASP A 473 -14.06 4.54 -13.91
CA ASP A 473 -12.79 4.36 -14.64
C ASP A 473 -11.76 3.63 -13.77
N MET A 474 -11.94 2.31 -13.61
CA MET A 474 -11.07 1.47 -12.76
C MET A 474 -9.60 1.42 -13.23
N PRO A 475 -9.30 1.33 -14.54
CA PRO A 475 -7.91 1.41 -14.99
C PRO A 475 -7.26 2.76 -14.72
N GLY A 476 -7.97 3.86 -14.92
CA GLY A 476 -7.51 5.20 -14.60
C GLY A 476 -7.29 5.37 -13.10
N ALA A 477 -8.24 4.93 -12.28
CA ALA A 477 -8.14 4.97 -10.81
C ALA A 477 -6.89 4.23 -10.30
N GLU A 478 -6.61 3.03 -10.83
CA GLU A 478 -5.42 2.26 -10.45
C GLU A 478 -4.12 2.96 -10.86
N ALA A 479 -4.08 3.49 -12.08
CA ALA A 479 -2.90 4.19 -12.58
C ALA A 479 -2.56 5.42 -11.73
N GLU A 480 -3.57 6.23 -11.40
CA GLU A 480 -3.41 7.44 -10.59
C GLU A 480 -3.08 7.10 -9.12
N ALA A 481 -3.70 6.06 -8.54
CA ALA A 481 -3.35 5.60 -7.20
C ALA A 481 -1.88 5.14 -7.11
N ARG A 482 -1.40 4.37 -8.09
CA ARG A 482 0.00 3.94 -8.15
C ARG A 482 0.95 5.11 -8.36
N LYS A 483 0.59 6.10 -9.21
CA LYS A 483 1.38 7.31 -9.41
C LYS A 483 1.47 8.13 -8.12
N ALA A 484 0.37 8.30 -7.40
CA ALA A 484 0.35 8.97 -6.10
C ALA A 484 1.30 8.29 -5.09
N LEU A 485 1.31 6.95 -5.02
CA LEU A 485 2.18 6.19 -4.11
C LEU A 485 3.64 6.16 -4.57
N GLU A 486 3.91 6.27 -5.85
CA GLU A 486 5.28 6.46 -6.36
C GLU A 486 5.86 7.80 -5.89
N LEU A 487 5.04 8.85 -5.87
CA LEU A 487 5.41 10.19 -5.45
C LEU A 487 5.43 10.36 -3.93
N ASN A 488 4.46 9.75 -3.24
CA ASN A 488 4.35 9.80 -1.77
C ASN A 488 3.75 8.49 -1.21
N PRO A 489 4.58 7.56 -0.73
CA PRO A 489 4.13 6.26 -0.22
C PRO A 489 3.40 6.33 1.14
N SER A 490 3.33 7.49 1.78
CA SER A 490 2.62 7.67 3.06
C SER A 490 1.19 8.21 2.91
N LEU A 491 0.70 8.44 1.67
CA LEU A 491 -0.70 8.77 1.43
C LEU A 491 -1.60 7.55 1.67
N THR A 492 -2.68 7.71 2.41
CA THR A 492 -3.58 6.60 2.80
C THR A 492 -4.68 6.33 1.77
N GLU A 493 -5.22 7.36 1.12
CA GLU A 493 -6.33 7.25 0.18
C GLU A 493 -6.02 6.38 -1.07
N PRO A 494 -4.82 6.44 -1.68
CA PRO A 494 -4.49 5.54 -2.78
C PRO A 494 -4.49 4.07 -2.37
N TYR A 495 -4.09 3.74 -1.13
CA TYR A 495 -4.19 2.37 -0.61
C TYR A 495 -5.65 1.93 -0.46
N ARG A 496 -6.55 2.83 -0.05
CA ARG A 496 -8.00 2.57 -0.02
C ARG A 496 -8.53 2.27 -1.43
N CYS A 497 -8.18 3.08 -2.41
CA CYS A 497 -8.56 2.84 -3.80
C CYS A 497 -8.05 1.47 -4.31
N LEU A 498 -6.78 1.13 -4.07
CA LEU A 498 -6.22 -0.16 -4.45
C LEU A 498 -6.85 -1.33 -3.70
N PHE A 499 -7.25 -1.14 -2.43
CA PHE A 499 -8.03 -2.11 -1.67
C PHE A 499 -9.38 -2.39 -2.32
N GLU A 500 -10.12 -1.36 -2.70
CA GLU A 500 -11.43 -1.49 -3.36
C GLU A 500 -11.31 -2.19 -4.72
N LEU A 501 -10.30 -1.83 -5.51
CA LEU A 501 -9.98 -2.51 -6.78
C LEU A 501 -9.61 -4.00 -6.58
N ALA A 502 -8.85 -4.31 -5.54
CA ALA A 502 -8.51 -5.69 -5.19
C ALA A 502 -9.76 -6.50 -4.80
N ALA A 503 -10.68 -5.87 -4.08
CA ALA A 503 -11.95 -6.48 -3.69
C ALA A 503 -12.84 -6.78 -4.92
N LEU A 504 -12.95 -5.84 -5.88
CA LEU A 504 -13.67 -6.05 -7.15
C LEU A 504 -13.10 -7.24 -7.94
N ARG A 505 -11.79 -7.43 -7.88
CA ARG A 505 -11.09 -8.53 -8.54
C ARG A 505 -11.16 -9.85 -7.76
N GLY A 506 -11.63 -9.84 -6.51
CA GLY A 506 -11.62 -11.00 -5.62
C GLY A 506 -10.22 -11.39 -5.13
N ASN A 507 -9.28 -10.45 -5.12
CA ASN A 507 -7.91 -10.67 -4.65
C ASN A 507 -7.80 -10.39 -3.14
N GLU A 508 -8.17 -11.37 -2.32
CA GLU A 508 -8.19 -11.25 -0.85
C GLU A 508 -6.83 -10.88 -0.25
N GLY A 509 -5.74 -11.43 -0.78
CA GLY A 509 -4.39 -11.13 -0.27
C GLY A 509 -4.01 -9.66 -0.46
N GLU A 510 -4.33 -9.10 -1.62
CA GLU A 510 -4.09 -7.68 -1.91
C GLU A 510 -5.03 -6.77 -1.11
N MET A 511 -6.30 -7.17 -0.93
CA MET A 511 -7.24 -6.45 -0.05
C MET A 511 -6.66 -6.26 1.36
N VAL A 512 -6.25 -7.36 1.99
CA VAL A 512 -5.69 -7.31 3.35
C VAL A 512 -4.43 -6.45 3.39
N LYS A 513 -3.51 -6.64 2.45
CA LYS A 513 -2.24 -5.89 2.38
C LYS A 513 -2.46 -4.39 2.28
N GLN A 514 -3.35 -3.96 1.38
CA GLN A 514 -3.59 -2.54 1.14
C GLN A 514 -4.23 -1.87 2.37
N ILE A 515 -5.22 -2.50 2.98
CA ILE A 515 -5.89 -1.91 4.14
C ILE A 515 -5.02 -1.95 5.42
N GLU A 516 -4.22 -3.00 5.61
CA GLU A 516 -3.23 -3.03 6.70
C GLU A 516 -2.20 -1.90 6.53
N THR A 517 -1.79 -1.60 5.29
CA THR A 517 -0.85 -0.50 5.01
C THR A 517 -1.50 0.85 5.31
N ALA A 518 -2.73 1.09 4.84
CA ALA A 518 -3.49 2.30 5.16
C ALA A 518 -3.65 2.48 6.68
N TYR A 519 -4.04 1.42 7.38
CA TYR A 519 -4.16 1.44 8.85
C TYR A 519 -2.83 1.73 9.56
N ARG A 520 -1.72 1.16 9.09
CA ARG A 520 -0.41 1.47 9.67
C ARG A 520 -0.03 2.95 9.55
N LEU A 521 -0.41 3.59 8.45
CA LEU A 521 -0.17 5.02 8.22
C LEU A 521 -1.15 5.92 8.97
N ASP A 522 -2.38 5.44 9.21
CA ASP A 522 -3.44 6.18 9.91
C ASP A 522 -4.13 5.32 10.98
N PRO A 523 -3.40 4.96 12.08
CA PRO A 523 -3.84 3.97 13.05
C PRO A 523 -5.00 4.41 13.94
N LEU A 524 -5.29 5.71 14.01
CA LEU A 524 -6.39 6.23 14.80
C LEU A 524 -7.64 6.58 13.97
N ARG A 525 -7.62 6.31 12.68
CA ARG A 525 -8.80 6.49 11.82
C ARG A 525 -9.83 5.38 12.13
N PRO A 526 -11.00 5.72 12.69
CA PRO A 526 -11.96 4.71 13.15
C PRO A 526 -12.38 3.74 12.05
N HIS A 527 -12.59 4.25 10.83
CA HIS A 527 -12.96 3.44 9.68
C HIS A 527 -11.92 2.37 9.32
N TYR A 528 -10.61 2.67 9.38
CA TYR A 528 -9.56 1.68 9.11
C TYR A 528 -9.47 0.64 10.23
N ILE A 529 -9.71 1.05 11.49
CA ILE A 529 -9.78 0.11 12.63
C ILE A 529 -10.86 -0.93 12.40
N TRP A 530 -12.07 -0.49 12.02
CA TRP A 530 -13.16 -1.40 11.68
C TRP A 530 -12.82 -2.27 10.48
N LEU A 531 -12.35 -1.66 9.37
CA LEU A 531 -12.16 -2.31 8.08
C LEU A 531 -11.07 -3.41 8.12
N VAL A 532 -9.97 -3.21 8.86
CA VAL A 532 -8.95 -4.26 9.04
C VAL A 532 -9.54 -5.49 9.71
N GLY A 533 -10.32 -5.31 10.78
CA GLY A 533 -10.99 -6.42 11.45
C GLY A 533 -12.00 -7.14 10.56
N GLU A 534 -12.76 -6.38 9.75
CA GLU A 534 -13.68 -6.94 8.74
C GLU A 534 -12.92 -7.77 7.69
N MET A 535 -11.78 -7.29 7.21
CA MET A 535 -10.98 -8.05 6.25
C MET A 535 -10.43 -9.36 6.84
N TYR A 536 -10.04 -9.35 8.10
CA TYR A 536 -9.69 -10.58 8.80
C TYR A 536 -10.89 -11.51 8.94
N LEU A 537 -12.07 -10.97 9.23
CA LEU A 537 -13.32 -11.75 9.30
C LEU A 537 -13.67 -12.36 7.93
N PHE A 538 -13.58 -11.58 6.85
CA PHE A 538 -13.92 -12.01 5.48
C PHE A 538 -12.96 -13.08 4.95
N THR A 539 -11.70 -13.00 5.33
CA THR A 539 -10.67 -13.99 4.95
C THR A 539 -10.57 -15.18 5.92
N GLY A 540 -11.52 -15.30 6.84
CA GLY A 540 -11.60 -16.41 7.80
C GLY A 540 -10.56 -16.34 8.93
N ARG A 541 -9.84 -15.24 9.08
CA ARG A 541 -8.84 -14.97 10.14
C ARG A 541 -9.53 -14.50 11.43
N HIS A 542 -10.50 -15.28 11.91
CA HIS A 542 -11.43 -14.90 12.98
C HIS A 542 -10.75 -14.50 14.30
N GLN A 543 -9.69 -15.22 14.66
CA GLN A 543 -8.95 -14.90 15.89
C GLN A 543 -8.24 -13.57 15.80
N GLU A 544 -7.64 -13.28 14.66
CA GLU A 544 -6.93 -12.01 14.41
C GLU A 544 -7.90 -10.83 14.37
N ALA A 545 -9.10 -11.01 13.82
CA ALA A 545 -10.16 -10.00 13.88
C ALA A 545 -10.50 -9.61 15.33
N LEU A 546 -10.73 -10.61 16.19
CA LEU A 546 -11.04 -10.38 17.60
C LEU A 546 -9.88 -9.73 18.37
N GLU A 547 -8.64 -10.16 18.13
CA GLU A 547 -7.46 -9.59 18.76
C GLU A 547 -7.25 -8.14 18.33
N HIS A 548 -7.44 -7.85 17.05
CA HIS A 548 -7.34 -6.49 16.51
C HIS A 548 -8.37 -5.57 17.17
N TRP A 549 -9.66 -5.95 17.19
CA TRP A 549 -10.71 -5.13 17.81
C TRP A 549 -10.53 -4.98 19.32
N LYS A 550 -10.13 -6.03 20.04
CA LYS A 550 -9.82 -5.89 21.48
C LYS A 550 -8.67 -4.93 21.75
N LYS A 551 -7.63 -4.96 20.91
CA LYS A 551 -6.48 -4.05 21.03
C LYS A 551 -6.87 -2.60 20.76
N THR A 552 -7.82 -2.36 19.89
CA THR A 552 -8.22 -1.03 19.42
C THR A 552 -9.50 -0.49 20.05
N GLU A 553 -10.10 -1.22 21.00
CA GLU A 553 -11.40 -0.85 21.61
C GLU A 553 -11.39 0.55 22.24
N GLN A 554 -10.29 0.95 22.89
CA GLN A 554 -10.19 2.28 23.50
C GLN A 554 -10.00 3.40 22.48
N LEU A 555 -9.51 3.08 21.27
CA LEU A 555 -9.25 4.06 20.21
C LEU A 555 -10.51 4.42 19.42
N ALA A 556 -11.34 3.42 19.13
CA ALA A 556 -12.55 3.58 18.33
C ALA A 556 -13.68 2.65 18.84
N PRO A 557 -14.23 2.87 20.03
CA PRO A 557 -15.15 1.91 20.66
C PRO A 557 -16.40 1.62 19.81
N ALA A 558 -16.98 2.63 19.16
CA ALA A 558 -18.18 2.44 18.35
C ALA A 558 -17.93 1.52 17.14
N GLU A 559 -16.84 1.74 16.41
CA GLU A 559 -16.47 0.94 15.24
C GLU A 559 -16.02 -0.47 15.66
N VAL A 560 -15.36 -0.61 16.79
CA VAL A 560 -15.01 -1.92 17.35
C VAL A 560 -16.28 -2.70 17.74
N TYR A 561 -17.24 -2.06 18.39
CA TYR A 561 -18.51 -2.72 18.74
C TYR A 561 -19.32 -3.08 17.50
N ARG A 562 -19.26 -2.28 16.44
CA ARG A 562 -19.80 -2.63 15.13
C ARG A 562 -19.17 -3.92 14.59
N GLY A 563 -17.85 -3.98 14.51
CA GLY A 563 -17.15 -5.17 14.03
C GLY A 563 -17.40 -6.42 14.90
N MET A 564 -17.43 -6.25 16.23
CA MET A 564 -17.82 -7.34 17.14
C MET A 564 -19.26 -7.81 16.88
N THR A 565 -20.17 -6.90 16.56
CA THR A 565 -21.55 -7.26 16.20
C THR A 565 -21.56 -8.11 14.93
N ASP A 566 -20.86 -7.68 13.88
CA ASP A 566 -20.77 -8.38 12.60
C ASP A 566 -20.13 -9.78 12.78
N TYR A 567 -19.11 -9.87 13.63
CA TYR A 567 -18.51 -11.15 14.00
C TYR A 567 -19.50 -12.11 14.65
N TYR A 568 -20.26 -11.66 15.68
CA TYR A 568 -21.22 -12.53 16.36
C TYR A 568 -22.43 -12.86 15.51
N LEU A 569 -22.90 -11.95 14.63
CA LEU A 569 -23.90 -12.25 13.60
C LEU A 569 -23.42 -13.36 12.65
N THR A 570 -22.16 -13.31 12.24
CA THR A 570 -21.54 -14.35 11.39
C THR A 570 -21.47 -15.69 12.09
N LYS A 571 -21.25 -15.71 13.41
CA LYS A 571 -21.22 -16.94 14.22
C LYS A 571 -22.63 -17.44 14.61
N GLY A 572 -23.67 -16.67 14.35
CA GLY A 572 -25.05 -16.99 14.76
C GLY A 572 -25.33 -16.77 16.25
N ASP A 573 -24.42 -16.11 16.99
CA ASP A 573 -24.60 -15.76 18.40
C ASP A 573 -25.33 -14.43 18.53
N ILE A 574 -26.66 -14.48 18.38
CA ILE A 574 -27.51 -13.28 18.33
C ILE A 574 -27.48 -12.52 19.65
N GLU A 575 -27.41 -13.21 20.80
CA GLU A 575 -27.39 -12.54 22.10
C GLU A 575 -26.15 -11.66 22.29
N LYS A 576 -24.98 -12.15 21.91
CA LYS A 576 -23.76 -11.32 21.94
C LYS A 576 -23.78 -10.23 20.88
N ALA A 577 -24.32 -10.49 19.69
CA ALA A 577 -24.49 -9.46 18.68
C ALA A 577 -25.35 -8.29 19.22
N LYS A 578 -26.47 -8.59 19.94
CA LYS A 578 -27.29 -7.58 20.61
C LYS A 578 -26.53 -6.80 21.69
N GLU A 579 -25.74 -7.51 22.50
CA GLU A 579 -24.93 -6.86 23.54
C GLU A 579 -24.00 -5.80 22.94
N PHE A 580 -23.22 -6.16 21.90
CA PHE A 580 -22.28 -5.24 21.27
C PHE A 580 -22.99 -4.15 20.48
N HIS A 581 -24.06 -4.48 19.79
CA HIS A 581 -24.88 -3.50 19.09
C HIS A 581 -25.45 -2.43 20.04
N ALA A 582 -25.97 -2.83 21.20
CA ALA A 582 -26.46 -1.89 22.20
C ALA A 582 -25.36 -0.95 22.74
N LYS A 583 -24.14 -1.45 22.89
CA LYS A 583 -22.97 -0.60 23.24
C LYS A 583 -22.67 0.42 22.16
N ALA A 584 -22.70 0.01 20.90
CA ALA A 584 -22.47 0.88 19.76
C ALA A 584 -23.57 1.91 19.57
N GLU A 585 -24.84 1.49 19.66
CA GLU A 585 -26.03 2.38 19.57
C GLU A 585 -26.03 3.45 20.67
N LYS A 586 -25.57 3.12 21.87
CA LYS A 586 -25.43 4.08 22.97
C LYS A 586 -24.41 5.18 22.68
N LEU A 587 -23.34 4.85 21.95
CA LEU A 587 -22.27 5.79 21.58
C LEU A 587 -22.70 6.65 20.37
N GLU A 588 -23.30 6.03 19.38
CA GLU A 588 -23.62 6.67 18.09
C GLU A 588 -25.07 6.36 17.64
N PRO A 589 -26.11 6.83 18.35
CA PRO A 589 -27.51 6.43 18.10
C PRO A 589 -28.04 6.87 16.75
N THR A 590 -27.45 7.89 16.12
CA THR A 590 -27.90 8.47 14.85
C THR A 590 -27.15 7.94 13.63
N ARG A 591 -26.16 7.10 13.81
CA ARG A 591 -25.39 6.54 12.69
C ARG A 591 -26.29 5.61 11.84
N PRO A 592 -26.27 5.76 10.51
CA PRO A 592 -27.11 4.95 9.63
C PRO A 592 -26.94 3.45 9.77
N TRP A 593 -25.71 2.99 10.02
CA TRP A 593 -25.43 1.56 10.17
C TRP A 593 -26.11 0.93 11.41
N VAL A 594 -26.39 1.70 12.45
CA VAL A 594 -27.11 1.23 13.63
C VAL A 594 -28.51 0.74 13.27
N MET A 595 -29.17 1.42 12.32
CA MET A 595 -30.53 1.06 11.90
C MET A 595 -30.57 -0.29 11.17
N TRP A 596 -29.66 -0.54 10.22
CA TRP A 596 -29.69 -1.80 9.48
C TRP A 596 -29.26 -2.98 10.36
N VAL A 597 -28.28 -2.81 11.23
CA VAL A 597 -27.85 -3.85 12.17
C VAL A 597 -29.00 -4.24 13.10
N ARG A 598 -29.74 -3.27 13.62
CA ARG A 598 -30.95 -3.53 14.41
C ARG A 598 -31.99 -4.29 13.60
N GLY A 599 -32.19 -3.94 12.33
CA GLY A 599 -33.09 -4.65 11.43
C GLY A 599 -32.64 -6.09 11.17
N VAL A 600 -31.36 -6.33 10.99
CA VAL A 600 -30.79 -7.69 10.82
C VAL A 600 -30.97 -8.53 12.09
N ILE A 601 -30.68 -7.97 13.26
CA ILE A 601 -30.87 -8.68 14.55
C ILE A 601 -32.34 -9.05 14.72
N ALA A 602 -33.28 -8.12 14.56
CA ALA A 602 -34.72 -8.36 14.66
C ALA A 602 -35.16 -9.46 13.69
N ALA A 603 -34.72 -9.40 12.43
CA ALA A 603 -35.06 -10.43 11.45
C ALA A 603 -34.56 -11.83 11.87
N ARG A 604 -33.36 -11.92 12.43
CA ARG A 604 -32.76 -13.18 12.92
C ARG A 604 -33.46 -13.71 14.16
N GLU A 605 -34.05 -12.87 14.97
CA GLU A 605 -34.90 -13.26 16.12
C GLU A 605 -36.35 -13.64 15.71
N GLY A 606 -36.71 -13.42 14.45
CA GLY A 606 -38.09 -13.61 13.96
C GLY A 606 -39.03 -12.43 14.21
N ASP A 607 -38.50 -11.33 14.75
CA ASP A 607 -39.28 -10.06 14.92
C ASP A 607 -39.36 -9.32 13.58
N ARG A 608 -40.25 -9.82 12.73
CA ARG A 608 -40.48 -9.27 11.39
C ARG A 608 -40.98 -7.82 11.43
N GLU A 609 -41.78 -7.47 12.46
CA GLU A 609 -42.34 -6.12 12.58
C GLU A 609 -41.25 -5.07 12.78
N THR A 610 -40.35 -5.29 13.73
CA THR A 610 -39.20 -4.40 13.97
C THR A 610 -38.28 -4.34 12.75
N ALA A 611 -38.02 -5.47 12.06
CA ALA A 611 -37.19 -5.49 10.86
C ALA A 611 -37.81 -4.59 9.75
N LEU A 612 -39.11 -4.72 9.48
CA LEU A 612 -39.81 -3.88 8.50
C LEU A 612 -39.86 -2.39 8.91
N LEU A 613 -39.96 -2.12 10.21
CA LEU A 613 -39.87 -0.74 10.73
C LEU A 613 -38.50 -0.12 10.44
N MET A 614 -37.43 -0.91 10.56
CA MET A 614 -36.07 -0.42 10.24
C MET A 614 -35.89 -0.19 8.74
N ILE A 615 -36.44 -1.05 7.87
CA ILE A 615 -36.49 -0.83 6.42
C ILE A 615 -37.12 0.54 6.13
N LYS A 616 -38.32 0.78 6.66
CA LYS A 616 -38.99 2.04 6.46
C LYS A 616 -38.20 3.26 6.93
N ARG A 617 -37.55 3.16 8.10
CA ARG A 617 -36.68 4.23 8.62
C ARG A 617 -35.49 4.53 7.72
N ILE A 618 -34.88 3.49 7.15
CA ILE A 618 -33.77 3.63 6.21
C ILE A 618 -34.25 4.32 4.92
N GLU A 619 -35.42 3.94 4.40
CA GLU A 619 -36.05 4.58 3.23
C GLU A 619 -36.38 6.05 3.49
N ASP A 620 -36.99 6.35 4.63
CA ASP A 620 -37.41 7.71 5.03
C ASP A 620 -36.18 8.63 5.25
N ALA A 621 -35.02 8.08 5.61
CA ALA A 621 -33.79 8.84 5.84
C ALA A 621 -33.18 9.41 4.56
N LYS A 622 -33.59 8.96 3.37
CA LYS A 622 -33.12 9.45 2.04
C LYS A 622 -31.61 9.58 1.90
N MET A 623 -30.88 8.59 2.37
CA MET A 623 -29.39 8.57 2.40
C MET A 623 -28.73 8.36 1.03
N GLY A 624 -29.48 8.45 -0.07
CA GLY A 624 -28.97 8.17 -1.42
C GLY A 624 -28.70 6.69 -1.67
N PRO A 625 -27.84 6.37 -2.66
CA PRO A 625 -27.61 4.99 -3.10
C PRO A 625 -27.08 4.05 -2.01
N ILE A 626 -26.35 4.56 -1.01
CA ILE A 626 -25.85 3.76 0.11
C ILE A 626 -26.96 3.08 0.91
N SER A 627 -28.17 3.65 0.91
CA SER A 627 -29.33 3.06 1.58
C SER A 627 -29.70 1.69 1.01
N PHE A 628 -29.47 1.43 -0.27
CA PHE A 628 -29.74 0.14 -0.91
C PHE A 628 -28.97 -0.99 -0.26
N ASN A 629 -27.75 -0.72 0.17
CA ASN A 629 -26.91 -1.70 0.88
C ASN A 629 -27.49 -2.04 2.23
N TYR A 630 -27.85 -1.03 3.01
CA TYR A 630 -28.44 -1.23 4.34
C TYR A 630 -29.77 -1.99 4.25
N LEU A 631 -30.60 -1.67 3.27
CA LEU A 631 -31.84 -2.39 2.99
C LEU A 631 -31.57 -3.85 2.60
N ALA A 632 -30.59 -4.09 1.76
CA ALA A 632 -30.24 -5.43 1.31
C ALA A 632 -29.86 -6.36 2.47
N TYR A 633 -29.08 -5.88 3.45
CA TYR A 633 -28.77 -6.66 4.66
C TYR A 633 -30.04 -7.09 5.40
N VAL A 634 -31.01 -6.19 5.56
CA VAL A 634 -32.25 -6.50 6.30
C VAL A 634 -33.15 -7.43 5.51
N TYR A 635 -33.33 -7.22 4.19
CA TYR A 635 -34.12 -8.13 3.34
C TYR A 635 -33.51 -9.53 3.27
N TYR A 636 -32.17 -9.60 3.17
CA TYR A 636 -31.47 -10.89 3.22
C TYR A 636 -31.71 -11.63 4.54
N ALA A 637 -31.61 -10.92 5.66
CA ALA A 637 -31.87 -11.51 7.00
C ALA A 637 -33.31 -11.95 7.18
N LEU A 638 -34.28 -11.29 6.52
CA LEU A 638 -35.72 -11.69 6.47
C LEU A 638 -35.97 -12.89 5.56
N GLY A 639 -34.94 -13.37 4.80
CA GLY A 639 -35.09 -14.42 3.78
C GLY A 639 -35.75 -13.96 2.48
N ASP A 640 -35.96 -12.66 2.29
CA ASP A 640 -36.50 -12.06 1.07
C ASP A 640 -35.40 -11.85 0.04
N LEU A 641 -35.01 -12.96 -0.64
CA LEU A 641 -33.95 -12.95 -1.63
C LEU A 641 -34.34 -12.17 -2.90
N ASP A 642 -35.62 -12.01 -3.21
CA ASP A 642 -36.06 -11.27 -4.39
C ASP A 642 -35.79 -9.79 -4.22
N SER A 643 -36.23 -9.20 -3.11
CA SER A 643 -35.93 -7.80 -2.75
C SER A 643 -34.43 -7.58 -2.59
N PHE A 644 -33.69 -8.54 -2.00
CA PHE A 644 -32.24 -8.48 -1.87
C PHE A 644 -31.55 -8.35 -3.23
N PHE A 645 -31.81 -9.25 -4.20
CA PHE A 645 -31.20 -9.18 -5.52
C PHE A 645 -31.64 -7.98 -6.34
N GLU A 646 -32.92 -7.55 -6.23
CA GLU A 646 -33.39 -6.32 -6.87
C GLU A 646 -32.60 -5.09 -6.42
N LEU A 647 -32.40 -4.96 -5.11
CA LEU A 647 -31.57 -3.87 -4.55
C LEU A 647 -30.12 -3.96 -5.00
N MET A 648 -29.54 -5.15 -5.07
CA MET A 648 -28.17 -5.34 -5.55
C MET A 648 -28.00 -4.92 -7.02
N TYR A 649 -28.98 -5.17 -7.87
CA TYR A 649 -28.97 -4.68 -9.24
C TYR A 649 -29.09 -3.15 -9.31
N LYS A 650 -29.94 -2.54 -8.46
CA LYS A 650 -30.02 -1.07 -8.36
C LYS A 650 -28.72 -0.44 -7.88
N VAL A 651 -28.00 -1.09 -6.98
CA VAL A 651 -26.68 -0.63 -6.52
C VAL A 651 -25.71 -0.54 -7.69
N ILE A 652 -25.66 -1.54 -8.59
CA ILE A 652 -24.80 -1.52 -9.77
C ILE A 652 -25.20 -0.36 -10.71
N GLU A 653 -26.50 -0.17 -10.95
CA GLU A 653 -27.03 0.87 -11.85
C GLU A 653 -26.80 2.31 -11.33
N THR A 654 -26.69 2.47 -10.03
CA THR A 654 -26.51 3.79 -9.38
C THR A 654 -25.06 4.11 -9.01
N HIS A 655 -24.09 3.35 -9.53
CA HIS A 655 -22.66 3.54 -9.26
C HIS A 655 -22.29 3.48 -7.77
N ALA A 656 -23.08 2.76 -6.97
CA ALA A 656 -22.80 2.61 -5.56
C ALA A 656 -21.87 1.41 -5.33
N LEU A 657 -20.68 1.67 -4.89
CA LEU A 657 -19.53 0.75 -4.72
C LEU A 657 -19.70 -0.43 -3.77
N VAL A 658 -20.85 -0.74 -3.34
CA VAL A 658 -21.10 -1.59 -2.19
C VAL A 658 -21.36 -3.09 -2.46
N PRO A 659 -21.45 -3.58 -3.71
CA PRO A 659 -21.37 -5.01 -3.94
C PRO A 659 -20.10 -5.68 -3.36
N LEU A 660 -19.04 -4.89 -3.11
CA LEU A 660 -17.76 -5.39 -2.59
C LEU A 660 -17.88 -6.12 -1.25
N PHE A 661 -18.48 -5.46 -0.27
CA PHE A 661 -18.71 -6.08 1.04
C PHE A 661 -19.66 -7.26 0.94
N LEU A 662 -20.68 -7.15 0.07
CA LEU A 662 -21.65 -8.21 -0.15
C LEU A 662 -21.02 -9.45 -0.81
N MET A 663 -20.06 -9.27 -1.70
CA MET A 663 -19.38 -10.38 -2.35
C MET A 663 -18.50 -11.17 -1.37
N HIS A 664 -17.91 -10.51 -0.39
CA HIS A 664 -16.95 -11.12 0.53
C HIS A 664 -17.50 -11.39 1.94
N SER A 665 -18.51 -10.65 2.39
CA SER A 665 -19.05 -10.79 3.75
C SER A 665 -19.57 -12.20 4.02
N PRO A 666 -19.14 -12.86 5.11
CA PRO A 666 -19.65 -14.15 5.52
C PRO A 666 -21.16 -14.14 5.81
N LEU A 667 -21.74 -12.98 6.12
CA LEU A 667 -23.17 -12.84 6.36
C LEU A 667 -24.02 -13.25 5.15
N PHE A 668 -23.48 -13.16 3.91
CA PHE A 668 -24.16 -13.53 2.67
C PHE A 668 -23.75 -14.91 2.11
N ALA A 669 -23.15 -15.76 2.94
CA ALA A 669 -22.67 -17.09 2.49
C ALA A 669 -23.76 -17.91 1.77
N GLN A 670 -25.00 -17.86 2.25
CA GLN A 670 -26.12 -18.58 1.65
C GLN A 670 -26.57 -17.94 0.30
N ALA A 671 -26.50 -16.59 0.13
CA ALA A 671 -26.83 -15.97 -1.14
C ALA A 671 -25.90 -16.40 -2.27
N ARG A 672 -24.65 -16.79 -1.94
CA ARG A 672 -23.67 -17.27 -2.95
C ARG A 672 -24.08 -18.59 -3.60
N THR A 673 -24.99 -19.35 -3.00
CA THR A 673 -25.54 -20.60 -3.57
C THR A 673 -26.72 -20.34 -4.52
N ASP A 674 -27.28 -19.12 -4.55
CA ASP A 674 -28.35 -18.75 -5.46
C ASP A 674 -27.77 -18.49 -6.87
N PRO A 675 -28.40 -19.04 -7.94
CA PRO A 675 -27.95 -18.80 -9.31
C PRO A 675 -27.82 -17.33 -9.71
N ARG A 676 -28.65 -16.45 -9.13
CA ARG A 676 -28.60 -15.00 -9.38
C ARG A 676 -27.30 -14.34 -8.90
N TYR A 677 -26.64 -14.94 -7.91
CA TYR A 677 -25.38 -14.41 -7.40
C TYR A 677 -24.26 -14.41 -8.46
N SER A 678 -24.14 -15.49 -9.20
CA SER A 678 -23.15 -15.56 -10.30
C SER A 678 -23.41 -14.53 -11.40
N VAL A 679 -24.69 -14.24 -11.67
CA VAL A 679 -25.12 -13.19 -12.60
C VAL A 679 -24.77 -11.81 -12.04
N LEU A 680 -25.03 -11.57 -10.74
CA LEU A 680 -24.67 -10.33 -10.06
C LEU A 680 -23.17 -10.04 -10.14
N VAL A 681 -22.33 -11.01 -9.75
CA VAL A 681 -20.86 -10.88 -9.81
C VAL A 681 -20.38 -10.58 -11.25
N ARG A 682 -20.94 -11.27 -12.25
CA ARG A 682 -20.62 -11.02 -13.65
C ARG A 682 -20.98 -9.58 -14.05
N LYS A 683 -22.19 -9.11 -13.70
CA LYS A 683 -22.63 -7.74 -14.00
C LYS A 683 -21.76 -6.69 -13.34
N VAL A 684 -21.35 -6.89 -12.09
CA VAL A 684 -20.39 -6.01 -11.41
C VAL A 684 -19.10 -5.93 -12.20
N ARG A 685 -18.51 -7.08 -12.56
CA ARG A 685 -17.24 -7.12 -13.32
C ARG A 685 -17.37 -6.48 -14.71
N GLU A 686 -18.46 -6.73 -15.41
CA GLU A 686 -18.75 -6.12 -16.71
C GLU A 686 -18.88 -4.60 -16.59
N HIS A 687 -19.60 -4.13 -15.56
CA HIS A 687 -19.81 -2.70 -15.29
C HIS A 687 -18.49 -1.96 -15.04
N VAL A 688 -17.61 -2.54 -14.24
CA VAL A 688 -16.30 -1.94 -13.91
C VAL A 688 -15.18 -2.31 -14.90
N GLY A 689 -15.52 -2.90 -16.06
CA GLY A 689 -14.55 -3.21 -17.12
C GLY A 689 -13.52 -4.29 -16.76
N ILE A 690 -13.76 -5.09 -15.72
CA ILE A 690 -12.88 -6.20 -15.32
C ILE A 690 -13.26 -7.43 -16.15
N THR A 691 -12.64 -7.61 -17.30
CA THR A 691 -12.70 -8.85 -18.07
C THR A 691 -11.63 -9.82 -17.57
N LYS A 692 -12.08 -10.91 -16.90
CA LYS A 692 -11.36 -12.09 -16.39
C LYS A 692 -10.00 -11.89 -15.74
#